data_3e2320f617cc4cc7ddb2157d239200b3
#
_entry.id   3e2320f617cc4cc7ddb2157d239200b3
#
_cell.length_a   1.000
_cell.length_b   1.000
_cell.length_c   1.000
_cell.angle_alpha   90.00
_cell.angle_beta   90.00
_cell.angle_gamma   90.00
#
_symmetry.space_group_name_H-M   'P 1'
#
loop_
_entity.id
_entity.type
_entity.pdbx_description
1 polymer ?
#
loop_
_entity_poly.entity_id
_entity_poly.type
_entity_poly.pdbx_seq_one_letter_code
_entity_poly.pdbx_strand_id
1 'polypeptide(L)'
;MVKQMANNDDASKTNKLDAQASVAAQVPTTTSILQNLLKIGRIRPLDLAFAEFVMLHEHGKHAVDVNGIHVVGLLAAYLSSRLGEQDSCLNLDNTYQPFLPFYRFEPIDQLLPMLSASTCVAVVDERYTGEVANASTDKSTEKNALKSRASTSCEPVFAPQSKPLILQGSELYMQRYWQYEVQLASKINSMTGRATTLDVAQGQALLAQLFATHESKGSLAKNSLAKNSLAKNSAQDQQAAPIDWQQVAVCLAASQNVSVITGGPGTGKTTTVIRLMALLQGLARHAHKKLQIKLAAPTGKAAARLSQSISAAMGKLPTALQADLPNQCSTIHRLLGSIANSPYFRFNAQHPLHLDVLIVDEASMVDLPLMSKLFAALPAHAKIILLGDKDQLASVEAGSVLSDICAAALNFSPTVYDQPPPYSDEALRVIKDLCQIDLQVSTPNKAPISNSLALLHKSYRFSEKSGIGRLARAINSGKLAPSKALFADERYPDVVWQTSDEPKALVAKLLPDYQAYFEHVKHVCAQGTLHSKGLEVFSLLQQQQVLCAQKEANWGVLQVNALIESELNKKGAIELGRDFYPGRPVMLKQNDHSLGLFNGDIGIVMPDADNDELMKVWFVTEQNTLRGVLPSRLPPHDTVYAMTIHKSQGSEFDHVYLCLPRVETGSQARLLSRELLYTGLTRAKKSFTLYSDEQALSLSIARRCQRGSGLAKRLLF
;
A
#
# COMPACT_ATOMS: atom_id res chain seq x y z
N MET A 1 26.25 -27.94 79.22
CA MET A 1 24.83 -28.00 78.78
C MET A 1 24.68 -27.20 77.46
N VAL A 2 25.44 -27.55 76.47
CA VAL A 2 25.35 -27.05 75.08
C VAL A 2 25.85 -28.19 74.19
N LYS A 3 24.96 -29.09 73.76
CA LYS A 3 25.16 -30.11 72.70
C LYS A 3 23.96 -31.06 72.69
N GLN A 4 22.81 -30.57 72.22
CA GLN A 4 21.70 -31.46 71.83
C GLN A 4 20.53 -30.58 71.29
N MET A 5 20.76 -29.82 70.25
CA MET A 5 19.73 -29.22 69.41
C MET A 5 20.32 -28.82 68.05
N ALA A 6 20.75 -29.82 67.31
CA ALA A 6 21.14 -29.62 65.90
C ALA A 6 21.07 -30.98 65.21
N ASN A 7 19.91 -31.53 65.01
CA ASN A 7 19.70 -32.71 64.13
C ASN A 7 18.21 -33.00 63.84
N ASN A 8 17.33 -32.00 63.71
CA ASN A 8 15.96 -32.24 63.25
C ASN A 8 15.46 -31.30 62.16
N ASP A 9 16.29 -30.40 61.62
CA ASP A 9 15.85 -29.49 60.55
C ASP A 9 16.33 -29.85 59.13
N ASP A 10 17.15 -30.89 58.97
CA ASP A 10 17.63 -31.31 57.63
C ASP A 10 16.80 -32.39 56.93
N ALA A 11 15.92 -33.11 57.68
CA ALA A 11 15.07 -34.11 57.08
C ALA A 11 13.77 -33.56 56.44
N SER A 12 13.39 -32.31 56.75
CA SER A 12 12.21 -31.64 56.17
C SER A 12 12.51 -30.80 54.93
N LYS A 13 13.79 -30.48 54.68
CA LYS A 13 14.23 -29.74 53.48
C LYS A 13 14.56 -30.67 52.33
N THR A 14 15.01 -31.87 52.55
CA THR A 14 15.24 -32.86 51.49
C THR A 14 13.92 -33.38 50.90
N ASN A 15 12.87 -33.55 51.70
CA ASN A 15 11.55 -33.99 51.20
C ASN A 15 10.76 -32.90 50.46
N LYS A 16 11.16 -31.62 50.55
CA LYS A 16 10.56 -30.56 49.72
C LYS A 16 11.27 -30.32 48.38
N LEU A 17 12.52 -30.74 48.28
CA LEU A 17 13.27 -30.68 47.02
C LEU A 17 12.98 -31.87 46.11
N ASP A 18 12.72 -33.07 46.69
CA ASP A 18 12.30 -34.25 45.93
C ASP A 18 10.80 -34.23 45.52
N ALA A 19 9.97 -33.46 46.20
CA ALA A 19 8.58 -33.23 45.80
C ALA A 19 8.45 -32.16 44.65
N GLN A 20 9.50 -31.38 44.37
CA GLN A 20 9.56 -30.49 43.21
C GLN A 20 10.26 -31.12 42.01
N ALA A 21 10.94 -32.23 42.14
CA ALA A 21 11.63 -32.96 41.08
C ALA A 21 10.79 -34.00 40.34
N SER A 22 9.53 -34.23 40.73
CA SER A 22 8.60 -35.14 40.03
C SER A 22 7.40 -34.47 39.36
N VAL A 23 7.55 -33.22 38.92
CA VAL A 23 6.70 -32.71 37.83
C VAL A 23 7.28 -33.34 36.56
N ALA A 24 6.88 -34.55 36.24
CA ALA A 24 7.07 -35.10 34.91
C ALA A 24 6.63 -34.02 33.94
N ALA A 25 7.54 -33.57 33.05
CA ALA A 25 7.24 -32.58 32.02
C ALA A 25 6.06 -33.14 31.20
N GLN A 26 4.83 -32.75 31.55
CA GLN A 26 3.65 -33.14 30.80
C GLN A 26 3.87 -32.61 29.38
N VAL A 27 3.89 -33.50 28.41
CA VAL A 27 3.95 -33.12 27.00
C VAL A 27 2.85 -32.07 26.77
N PRO A 28 3.17 -30.88 26.30
CA PRO A 28 2.20 -29.82 26.18
C PRO A 28 1.08 -30.26 25.23
N THR A 29 -0.16 -30.11 25.62
CA THR A 29 -1.31 -30.37 24.73
C THR A 29 -1.49 -29.22 23.74
N THR A 30 -2.09 -29.48 22.58
CA THR A 30 -2.43 -28.45 21.60
C THR A 30 -3.15 -27.28 22.24
N THR A 31 -4.14 -27.54 23.08
CA THR A 31 -4.90 -26.51 23.79
C THR A 31 -4.02 -25.69 24.73
N SER A 32 -3.09 -26.34 25.47
CA SER A 32 -2.17 -25.60 26.35
C SER A 32 -1.21 -24.71 25.57
N ILE A 33 -0.73 -25.15 24.41
CA ILE A 33 0.12 -24.35 23.52
C ILE A 33 -0.66 -23.13 23.03
N LEU A 34 -1.86 -23.30 22.48
CA LEU A 34 -2.71 -22.21 21.97
C LEU A 34 -3.06 -21.20 23.06
N GLN A 35 -3.41 -21.65 24.27
CA GLN A 35 -3.70 -20.76 25.40
C GLN A 35 -2.46 -19.97 25.85
N ASN A 36 -1.29 -20.61 25.86
CA ASN A 36 -0.05 -19.90 26.18
C ASN A 36 0.31 -18.86 25.12
N LEU A 37 0.13 -19.16 23.83
CA LEU A 37 0.31 -18.21 22.74
C LEU A 37 -0.65 -17.02 22.86
N LEU A 38 -1.91 -17.26 23.26
CA LEU A 38 -2.88 -16.19 23.50
C LEU A 38 -2.46 -15.31 24.69
N LYS A 39 -2.03 -15.92 25.82
CA LYS A 39 -1.56 -15.18 27.00
C LYS A 39 -0.38 -14.26 26.71
N ILE A 40 0.57 -14.70 25.88
CA ILE A 40 1.73 -13.88 25.50
C ILE A 40 1.44 -12.95 24.31
N GLY A 41 0.18 -12.87 23.86
CA GLY A 41 -0.24 -11.98 22.77
C GLY A 41 0.32 -12.33 21.40
N ARG A 42 0.69 -13.61 21.16
CA ARG A 42 1.19 -14.08 19.85
C ARG A 42 0.08 -14.46 18.89
N ILE A 43 -1.08 -14.81 19.41
CA ILE A 43 -2.30 -15.03 18.65
C ILE A 43 -3.44 -14.24 19.28
N ARG A 44 -4.46 -13.94 18.48
CA ARG A 44 -5.68 -13.25 18.90
C ARG A 44 -6.76 -14.27 19.30
N PRO A 45 -7.80 -13.87 20.03
CA PRO A 45 -8.95 -14.75 20.31
C PRO A 45 -9.57 -15.37 19.05
N LEU A 46 -9.60 -14.61 17.92
CA LEU A 46 -10.11 -15.11 16.64
C LEU A 46 -9.25 -16.25 16.09
N ASP A 47 -7.93 -16.15 16.24
CA ASP A 47 -6.98 -17.17 15.75
C ASP A 47 -7.12 -18.48 16.54
N LEU A 48 -7.35 -18.37 17.86
CA LEU A 48 -7.69 -19.50 18.71
C LEU A 48 -9.01 -20.15 18.29
N ALA A 49 -10.07 -19.36 18.12
CA ALA A 49 -11.38 -19.85 17.72
C ALA A 49 -11.34 -20.56 16.35
N PHE A 50 -10.53 -20.05 15.41
CA PHE A 50 -10.35 -20.71 14.12
C PHE A 50 -9.60 -22.04 14.23
N ALA A 51 -8.58 -22.13 15.09
CA ALA A 51 -7.89 -23.39 15.37
C ALA A 51 -8.84 -24.43 15.99
N GLU A 52 -9.64 -24.02 16.97
CA GLU A 52 -10.64 -24.88 17.62
C GLU A 52 -11.69 -25.37 16.61
N PHE A 53 -12.16 -24.49 15.71
CA PHE A 53 -13.06 -24.86 14.61
C PHE A 53 -12.43 -25.94 13.71
N VAL A 54 -11.17 -25.77 13.30
CA VAL A 54 -10.47 -26.75 12.45
C VAL A 54 -10.29 -28.07 13.20
N MET A 55 -9.85 -28.03 14.46
CA MET A 55 -9.70 -29.24 15.27
C MET A 55 -11.01 -30.03 15.48
N LEU A 56 -12.12 -29.31 15.64
CA LEU A 56 -13.45 -29.94 15.80
C LEU A 56 -13.92 -30.64 14.53
N HIS A 57 -13.58 -30.14 13.36
CA HIS A 57 -14.02 -30.68 12.07
C HIS A 57 -12.99 -31.60 11.40
N GLU A 58 -11.82 -31.76 12.03
CA GLU A 58 -10.78 -32.68 11.55
C GLU A 58 -11.05 -34.09 12.05
N HIS A 59 -11.30 -35.01 11.13
CA HIS A 59 -11.57 -36.42 11.43
C HIS A 59 -10.43 -37.36 11.01
N GLY A 60 -9.35 -36.80 10.42
CA GLY A 60 -8.20 -37.58 9.96
C GLY A 60 -7.23 -37.94 11.11
N LYS A 61 -6.83 -39.19 11.20
CA LYS A 61 -5.82 -39.64 12.19
C LYS A 61 -4.43 -39.05 11.95
N HIS A 62 -4.18 -38.49 10.78
CA HIS A 62 -2.89 -37.94 10.37
C HIS A 62 -2.71 -36.46 10.75
N ALA A 63 -3.71 -35.79 11.31
CA ALA A 63 -3.66 -34.42 11.73
C ALA A 63 -2.86 -34.15 13.00
N VAL A 64 -2.43 -35.24 13.66
CA VAL A 64 -1.77 -35.27 14.98
C VAL A 64 -0.36 -35.84 14.82
N ASP A 65 0.63 -35.17 15.45
CA ASP A 65 2.02 -35.65 15.47
C ASP A 65 2.21 -36.83 16.42
N VAL A 66 3.44 -37.35 16.48
CA VAL A 66 3.83 -38.47 17.35
C VAL A 66 3.63 -38.19 18.84
N ASN A 67 3.52 -36.95 19.25
CA ASN A 67 3.30 -36.51 20.62
C ASN A 67 1.81 -36.22 20.93
N GLY A 68 0.91 -36.48 20.00
CA GLY A 68 -0.52 -36.20 20.14
C GLY A 68 -0.92 -34.74 19.96
N ILE A 69 -0.08 -33.90 19.34
CA ILE A 69 -0.34 -32.52 19.09
C ILE A 69 -1.04 -32.35 17.73
N HIS A 70 -2.13 -31.59 17.71
CA HIS A 70 -2.92 -31.37 16.52
C HIS A 70 -2.26 -30.31 15.61
N VAL A 71 -1.40 -30.74 14.67
CA VAL A 71 -0.55 -29.90 13.83
C VAL A 71 -1.38 -28.99 12.92
N VAL A 72 -2.45 -29.54 12.29
CA VAL A 72 -3.32 -28.76 11.39
C VAL A 72 -4.01 -27.61 12.15
N GLY A 73 -4.44 -27.86 13.41
CA GLY A 73 -5.02 -26.82 14.26
C GLY A 73 -4.01 -25.70 14.61
N LEU A 74 -2.75 -26.07 14.93
CA LEU A 74 -1.70 -25.09 15.18
C LEU A 74 -1.37 -24.26 13.93
N LEU A 75 -1.30 -24.90 12.75
CA LEU A 75 -1.10 -24.20 11.48
C LEU A 75 -2.27 -23.29 11.14
N ALA A 76 -3.52 -23.69 11.46
CA ALA A 76 -4.68 -22.83 11.28
C ALA A 76 -4.62 -21.56 12.15
N ALA A 77 -4.24 -21.71 13.44
CA ALA A 77 -4.01 -20.54 14.31
C ALA A 77 -2.91 -19.64 13.76
N TYR A 78 -1.81 -20.23 13.29
CA TYR A 78 -0.68 -19.48 12.73
C TYR A 78 -1.08 -18.74 11.45
N LEU A 79 -1.73 -19.42 10.50
CA LEU A 79 -2.23 -18.80 9.28
C LEU A 79 -3.18 -17.64 9.59
N SER A 80 -4.12 -17.81 10.53
CA SER A 80 -5.04 -16.75 10.95
C SER A 80 -4.29 -15.56 11.56
N SER A 81 -3.28 -15.82 12.38
CA SER A 81 -2.42 -14.77 12.95
C SER A 81 -1.66 -14.01 11.84
N ARG A 82 -1.11 -14.74 10.85
CA ARG A 82 -0.40 -14.16 9.71
C ARG A 82 -1.31 -13.30 8.82
N LEU A 83 -2.56 -13.71 8.62
CA LEU A 83 -3.56 -12.86 7.98
C LEU A 83 -3.80 -11.55 8.74
N GLY A 84 -3.77 -11.60 10.08
CA GLY A 84 -3.81 -10.39 10.91
C GLY A 84 -2.56 -9.51 10.77
N GLU A 85 -1.44 -10.10 10.37
CA GLU A 85 -0.20 -9.42 10.00
C GLU A 85 -0.14 -9.09 8.50
N GLN A 86 -1.28 -9.17 7.78
CA GLN A 86 -1.50 -8.74 6.39
C GLN A 86 -0.96 -9.70 5.31
N ASP A 87 -0.55 -10.92 5.66
CA ASP A 87 -0.24 -11.94 4.66
C ASP A 87 -1.53 -12.50 4.04
N SER A 88 -1.50 -12.99 2.81
CA SER A 88 -2.60 -13.73 2.19
C SER A 88 -2.46 -15.24 2.31
N CYS A 89 -1.22 -15.73 2.51
CA CYS A 89 -0.91 -17.13 2.74
C CYS A 89 0.23 -17.32 3.74
N LEU A 90 0.40 -18.56 4.18
CA LEU A 90 1.52 -19.02 4.96
C LEU A 90 2.45 -19.85 4.06
N ASN A 91 3.68 -19.40 3.85
CA ASN A 91 4.69 -20.21 3.20
C ASN A 91 5.29 -21.20 4.22
N LEU A 92 5.08 -22.49 3.99
CA LEU A 92 5.52 -23.55 4.88
C LEU A 92 7.04 -23.73 4.88
N ASP A 93 7.74 -23.35 3.84
CA ASP A 93 9.20 -23.40 3.79
C ASP A 93 9.85 -22.49 4.86
N ASN A 94 9.14 -21.46 5.31
CA ASN A 94 9.57 -20.51 6.32
C ASN A 94 8.97 -20.75 7.71
N THR A 95 8.25 -21.87 7.93
CA THR A 95 7.58 -22.16 9.22
C THR A 95 8.55 -22.42 10.38
N TYR A 96 9.82 -22.66 10.08
CA TYR A 96 10.86 -22.90 11.11
C TYR A 96 11.28 -21.67 11.91
N GLN A 97 10.76 -20.50 11.59
CA GLN A 97 11.02 -19.32 12.40
C GLN A 97 10.37 -19.48 13.79
N PRO A 98 10.96 -18.92 14.86
CA PRO A 98 10.53 -19.11 16.25
C PRO A 98 9.19 -18.40 16.55
N PHE A 99 8.17 -18.73 15.78
CA PHE A 99 6.82 -18.21 15.98
C PHE A 99 6.15 -18.89 17.18
N LEU A 100 6.34 -20.20 17.30
CA LEU A 100 5.77 -20.99 18.39
C LEU A 100 6.88 -21.33 19.42
N PRO A 101 7.07 -20.53 20.47
CA PRO A 101 8.13 -20.78 21.45
C PRO A 101 8.01 -22.12 22.17
N PHE A 102 6.82 -22.76 22.10
CA PHE A 102 6.52 -24.02 22.80
C PHE A 102 6.37 -25.22 21.86
N TYR A 103 6.47 -25.02 20.53
CA TYR A 103 6.31 -26.09 19.55
C TYR A 103 7.14 -25.83 18.29
N ARG A 104 7.83 -26.86 17.83
CA ARG A 104 8.60 -26.86 16.59
C ARG A 104 7.91 -27.76 15.57
N PHE A 105 7.54 -27.20 14.44
CA PHE A 105 6.95 -27.97 13.34
C PHE A 105 7.96 -28.94 12.74
N GLU A 106 7.45 -30.07 12.27
CA GLU A 106 8.24 -31.03 11.49
C GLU A 106 8.73 -30.42 10.17
N PRO A 107 9.78 -31.01 9.55
CA PRO A 107 10.22 -30.62 8.22
C PRO A 107 9.07 -30.64 7.20
N ILE A 108 9.17 -29.77 6.17
CA ILE A 108 8.11 -29.63 5.17
C ILE A 108 7.75 -30.96 4.49
N ASP A 109 8.74 -31.81 4.26
CA ASP A 109 8.55 -33.15 3.67
C ASP A 109 7.63 -34.05 4.50
N GLN A 110 7.53 -33.81 5.81
CA GLN A 110 6.64 -34.51 6.73
C GLN A 110 5.32 -33.76 6.92
N LEU A 111 5.33 -32.44 6.88
CA LEU A 111 4.12 -31.62 6.99
C LEU A 111 3.19 -31.76 5.79
N LEU A 112 3.72 -31.77 4.56
CA LEU A 112 2.90 -31.86 3.36
C LEU A 112 2.03 -33.13 3.29
N PRO A 113 2.55 -34.32 3.59
CA PRO A 113 1.70 -35.53 3.67
C PRO A 113 0.62 -35.44 4.75
N MET A 114 0.94 -34.87 5.93
CA MET A 114 -0.05 -34.68 7.00
C MET A 114 -1.18 -33.75 6.58
N LEU A 115 -0.83 -32.63 5.96
CA LEU A 115 -1.81 -31.66 5.43
C LEU A 115 -2.64 -32.26 4.30
N SER A 116 -2.02 -33.03 3.41
CA SER A 116 -2.71 -33.67 2.29
C SER A 116 -3.71 -34.73 2.73
N ALA A 117 -3.44 -35.39 3.86
CA ALA A 117 -4.34 -36.40 4.45
C ALA A 117 -5.46 -35.78 5.31
N SER A 118 -5.41 -34.48 5.60
CA SER A 118 -6.38 -33.77 6.44
C SER A 118 -7.74 -33.64 5.75
N THR A 119 -8.82 -33.82 6.52
CA THR A 119 -10.19 -33.58 6.05
C THR A 119 -10.52 -32.12 5.90
N CYS A 120 -9.79 -31.23 6.59
CA CYS A 120 -9.96 -29.78 6.54
C CYS A 120 -9.11 -29.06 5.48
N VAL A 121 -8.17 -29.78 4.81
CA VAL A 121 -7.28 -29.19 3.80
C VAL A 121 -7.60 -29.74 2.40
N ALA A 122 -7.84 -28.88 1.44
CA ALA A 122 -7.89 -29.28 0.03
C ALA A 122 -6.53 -29.03 -0.62
N VAL A 123 -6.00 -30.03 -1.31
CA VAL A 123 -4.75 -29.92 -2.07
C VAL A 123 -5.08 -29.55 -3.50
N VAL A 124 -4.38 -28.55 -4.01
CA VAL A 124 -4.54 -28.04 -5.38
C VAL A 124 -3.19 -28.12 -6.11
N ASP A 125 -3.22 -28.50 -7.37
CA ASP A 125 -2.04 -28.55 -8.23
C ASP A 125 -1.35 -27.17 -8.27
N GLU A 126 -0.03 -27.14 -8.26
CA GLU A 126 0.77 -25.90 -8.33
C GLU A 126 0.47 -25.07 -9.57
N ARG A 127 0.11 -25.71 -10.67
CA ARG A 127 -0.19 -25.08 -11.96
C ARG A 127 -1.67 -24.65 -12.11
N TYR A 128 -2.47 -24.80 -11.07
CA TYR A 128 -3.87 -24.41 -11.14
C TYR A 128 -4.02 -22.89 -11.25
N THR A 129 -4.44 -22.41 -12.42
CA THR A 129 -4.59 -20.97 -12.74
C THR A 129 -6.03 -20.46 -12.64
N GLY A 130 -6.98 -21.34 -12.25
CA GLY A 130 -8.38 -20.92 -12.02
C GLY A 130 -9.24 -20.86 -13.25
N GLU A 131 -8.91 -21.56 -14.35
CA GLU A 131 -9.85 -21.77 -15.44
C GLU A 131 -11.04 -22.60 -14.94
N VAL A 132 -12.06 -21.91 -14.49
CA VAL A 132 -13.40 -22.49 -14.35
C VAL A 132 -13.90 -22.72 -15.78
N ALA A 133 -13.96 -23.99 -16.19
CA ALA A 133 -14.74 -24.33 -17.38
C ALA A 133 -16.13 -23.70 -17.19
N ASN A 134 -16.43 -22.66 -17.96
CA ASN A 134 -17.78 -22.16 -18.11
C ASN A 134 -18.60 -23.35 -18.64
N ALA A 135 -19.27 -24.05 -17.75
CA ALA A 135 -20.32 -24.97 -18.08
C ALA A 135 -21.44 -24.12 -18.72
N SER A 136 -21.29 -23.87 -20.01
CA SER A 136 -22.41 -23.46 -20.84
C SER A 136 -23.46 -24.58 -20.68
N THR A 137 -24.61 -24.20 -20.17
CA THR A 137 -25.82 -25.02 -20.09
C THR A 137 -26.29 -25.34 -21.51
N ASP A 138 -25.57 -26.20 -22.19
CA ASP A 138 -26.03 -26.79 -23.44
C ASP A 138 -26.26 -28.28 -23.21
N LYS A 139 -27.54 -28.63 -22.92
CA LYS A 139 -28.02 -29.98 -22.63
C LYS A 139 -27.90 -30.97 -23.81
N SER A 140 -27.30 -30.55 -24.93
CA SER A 140 -27.22 -31.39 -26.16
C SER A 140 -25.87 -32.15 -26.30
N THR A 141 -24.85 -31.88 -25.45
CA THR A 141 -23.50 -32.47 -25.59
C THR A 141 -23.17 -33.55 -24.56
N GLU A 142 -24.03 -33.79 -23.58
CA GLU A 142 -23.80 -34.81 -22.52
C GLU A 142 -23.76 -36.27 -23.01
N LYS A 143 -24.32 -36.59 -24.18
CA LYS A 143 -24.37 -37.98 -24.69
C LYS A 143 -23.07 -38.45 -25.37
N ASN A 144 -22.20 -37.54 -25.81
CA ASN A 144 -20.96 -37.91 -26.53
C ASN A 144 -19.68 -37.86 -25.65
N ALA A 145 -19.75 -37.24 -24.47
CA ALA A 145 -18.61 -37.18 -23.55
C ALA A 145 -18.44 -38.44 -22.69
N LEU A 146 -19.45 -39.32 -22.66
CA LEU A 146 -19.41 -40.56 -21.85
C LEU A 146 -18.72 -41.74 -22.55
N LYS A 147 -18.35 -41.67 -23.82
CA LYS A 147 -17.70 -42.75 -24.55
C LYS A 147 -16.19 -42.66 -24.72
N SER A 148 -15.50 -41.59 -24.32
CA SER A 148 -14.06 -41.44 -24.46
C SER A 148 -13.30 -41.45 -23.13
N ARG A 149 -13.94 -41.80 -22.00
CA ARG A 149 -13.30 -41.90 -20.69
C ARG A 149 -13.13 -43.36 -20.21
N ALA A 150 -12.46 -44.16 -21.01
CA ALA A 150 -11.96 -45.46 -20.54
C ALA A 150 -10.46 -45.49 -20.76
N SER A 151 -9.72 -45.05 -19.74
CA SER A 151 -8.30 -45.30 -19.39
C SER A 151 -7.59 -44.03 -18.96
N THR A 152 -7.80 -43.64 -17.73
CA THR A 152 -6.81 -43.12 -16.78
C THR A 152 -7.60 -42.74 -15.50
N SER A 153 -7.25 -43.38 -14.39
CA SER A 153 -7.83 -43.14 -13.08
C SER A 153 -7.44 -41.74 -12.57
N CYS A 154 -8.18 -40.72 -13.01
CA CYS A 154 -8.23 -39.45 -12.32
C CYS A 154 -9.47 -39.45 -11.47
N GLU A 155 -9.32 -39.57 -10.16
CA GLU A 155 -10.38 -39.28 -9.20
C GLU A 155 -10.95 -37.88 -9.48
N PRO A 156 -12.26 -37.67 -9.30
CA PRO A 156 -12.87 -36.36 -9.52
C PRO A 156 -12.16 -35.36 -8.57
N VAL A 157 -11.51 -34.35 -9.16
CA VAL A 157 -10.98 -33.20 -8.43
C VAL A 157 -12.16 -32.61 -7.65
N PHE A 158 -12.23 -32.88 -6.35
CA PHE A 158 -13.20 -32.29 -5.45
C PHE A 158 -13.12 -30.77 -5.63
N ALA A 159 -14.27 -30.13 -5.83
CA ALA A 159 -14.34 -28.68 -5.89
C ALA A 159 -13.67 -28.13 -4.61
N PRO A 160 -12.60 -27.29 -4.70
CA PRO A 160 -11.87 -26.82 -3.52
C PRO A 160 -12.72 -25.95 -2.58
N GLN A 161 -13.98 -25.71 -2.95
CA GLN A 161 -14.91 -24.83 -2.27
C GLN A 161 -15.49 -25.36 -0.96
N SER A 162 -15.27 -26.62 -0.60
CA SER A 162 -15.88 -27.24 0.61
C SER A 162 -14.96 -27.26 1.84
N LYS A 163 -13.67 -27.00 1.70
CA LYS A 163 -12.70 -27.10 2.81
C LYS A 163 -12.17 -25.73 3.23
N PRO A 164 -11.99 -25.46 4.54
CA PRO A 164 -11.59 -24.16 5.06
C PRO A 164 -10.15 -23.77 4.69
N LEU A 165 -9.28 -24.76 4.47
CA LEU A 165 -7.86 -24.58 4.17
C LEU A 165 -7.55 -25.13 2.77
N ILE A 166 -6.66 -24.44 2.06
CA ILE A 166 -6.16 -24.84 0.74
C ILE A 166 -4.64 -24.91 0.79
N LEU A 167 -4.09 -26.05 0.38
CA LEU A 167 -2.66 -26.26 0.17
C LEU A 167 -2.36 -26.25 -1.32
N GLN A 168 -1.48 -25.35 -1.77
CA GLN A 168 -0.98 -25.29 -3.13
C GLN A 168 0.55 -25.18 -3.14
N GLY A 169 1.22 -26.23 -3.56
CA GLY A 169 2.67 -26.36 -3.38
C GLY A 169 3.05 -26.31 -1.90
N SER A 170 3.92 -25.38 -1.52
CA SER A 170 4.31 -25.10 -0.14
C SER A 170 3.48 -24.00 0.54
N GLU A 171 2.45 -23.49 -0.10
CA GLU A 171 1.66 -22.35 0.38
C GLU A 171 0.32 -22.82 0.93
N LEU A 172 0.06 -22.50 2.21
CA LEU A 172 -1.19 -22.78 2.91
C LEU A 172 -2.04 -21.50 2.99
N TYR A 173 -3.30 -21.60 2.59
CA TYR A 173 -4.25 -20.49 2.54
C TYR A 173 -5.51 -20.78 3.35
N MET A 174 -6.16 -19.74 3.83
CA MET A 174 -7.62 -19.80 3.99
C MET A 174 -8.28 -19.80 2.61
N GLN A 175 -9.29 -20.63 2.42
CA GLN A 175 -10.00 -20.84 1.14
C GLN A 175 -10.39 -19.53 0.45
N ARG A 176 -10.91 -18.57 1.21
CA ARG A 176 -11.37 -17.27 0.70
C ARG A 176 -10.24 -16.43 0.10
N TYR A 177 -9.05 -16.40 0.72
CA TYR A 177 -7.91 -15.63 0.23
C TYR A 177 -7.26 -16.29 -0.99
N TRP A 178 -7.17 -17.63 -0.98
CA TRP A 178 -6.77 -18.40 -2.16
C TRP A 178 -7.67 -18.08 -3.36
N GLN A 179 -9.00 -18.07 -3.16
CA GLN A 179 -9.95 -17.75 -4.21
C GLN A 179 -9.78 -16.33 -4.77
N TYR A 180 -9.51 -15.33 -3.92
CA TYR A 180 -9.23 -13.98 -4.37
C TYR A 180 -7.97 -13.89 -5.22
N GLU A 181 -6.87 -14.57 -4.82
CA GLU A 181 -5.64 -14.59 -5.61
C GLU A 181 -5.84 -15.27 -6.97
N VAL A 182 -6.47 -16.43 -6.98
CA VAL A 182 -6.73 -17.20 -8.22
C VAL A 182 -7.61 -16.40 -9.18
N GLN A 183 -8.72 -15.84 -8.71
CA GLN A 183 -9.62 -15.04 -9.54
C GLN A 183 -8.91 -13.81 -10.10
N LEU A 184 -8.13 -13.12 -9.27
CA LEU A 184 -7.39 -11.93 -9.68
C LEU A 184 -6.31 -12.28 -10.71
N ALA A 185 -5.50 -13.31 -10.47
CA ALA A 185 -4.45 -13.74 -11.39
C ALA A 185 -5.03 -14.19 -12.74
N SER A 186 -6.07 -15.02 -12.74
CA SER A 186 -6.76 -15.47 -13.95
C SER A 186 -7.28 -14.28 -14.77
N LYS A 187 -7.92 -13.30 -14.11
CA LYS A 187 -8.41 -12.10 -14.80
C LYS A 187 -7.28 -11.25 -15.37
N ILE A 188 -6.21 -11.00 -14.60
CA ILE A 188 -5.03 -10.26 -15.10
C ILE A 188 -4.42 -10.99 -16.29
N ASN A 189 -4.14 -12.30 -16.19
CA ASN A 189 -3.53 -13.07 -17.27
C ASN A 189 -4.41 -13.07 -18.54
N SER A 190 -5.73 -13.17 -18.39
CA SER A 190 -6.66 -13.09 -19.52
C SER A 190 -6.68 -11.72 -20.21
N MET A 191 -6.37 -10.66 -19.48
CA MET A 191 -6.31 -9.29 -20.02
C MET A 191 -4.95 -8.96 -20.62
N THR A 192 -3.84 -9.39 -20.01
CA THR A 192 -2.47 -9.13 -20.49
C THR A 192 -2.13 -9.86 -21.78
N GLY A 193 -2.76 -11.01 -22.05
CA GLY A 193 -2.60 -11.76 -23.31
C GLY A 193 -3.26 -11.11 -24.54
N ARG A 194 -3.93 -9.95 -24.38
CA ARG A 194 -4.64 -9.27 -25.47
C ARG A 194 -3.96 -7.93 -25.77
N ALA A 195 -3.11 -7.89 -26.77
CA ALA A 195 -2.55 -6.63 -27.25
C ALA A 195 -3.62 -5.82 -28.01
N THR A 196 -3.59 -4.50 -27.81
CA THR A 196 -4.42 -3.56 -28.58
C THR A 196 -3.61 -3.03 -29.77
N THR A 197 -4.12 -3.25 -30.97
CA THR A 197 -3.52 -2.63 -32.16
C THR A 197 -3.79 -1.13 -32.14
N LEU A 198 -2.74 -0.33 -32.20
CA LEU A 198 -2.79 1.13 -32.25
C LEU A 198 -2.47 1.61 -33.67
N ASP A 199 -3.14 2.65 -34.12
CA ASP A 199 -2.72 3.37 -35.32
C ASP A 199 -1.42 4.15 -35.00
N VAL A 200 -0.30 3.65 -35.52
CA VAL A 200 1.03 4.18 -35.22
C VAL A 200 1.18 5.61 -35.71
N ALA A 201 0.71 5.93 -36.93
CA ALA A 201 0.88 7.26 -37.51
C ALA A 201 0.12 8.32 -36.71
N GLN A 202 -1.13 8.03 -36.35
CA GLN A 202 -1.95 8.92 -35.53
C GLN A 202 -1.42 8.98 -34.09
N GLY A 203 -0.96 7.86 -33.53
CA GLY A 203 -0.33 7.80 -32.23
C GLY A 203 0.89 8.72 -32.13
N GLN A 204 1.80 8.67 -33.12
CA GLN A 204 2.97 9.53 -33.21
C GLN A 204 2.58 11.04 -33.28
N ALA A 205 1.60 11.38 -34.12
CA ALA A 205 1.14 12.76 -34.27
C ALA A 205 0.56 13.33 -32.96
N LEU A 206 -0.25 12.53 -32.25
CA LEU A 206 -0.81 12.91 -30.95
C LEU A 206 0.26 13.00 -29.86
N LEU A 207 1.21 12.07 -29.81
CA LEU A 207 2.32 12.10 -28.86
C LEU A 207 3.20 13.34 -29.08
N ALA A 208 3.51 13.68 -30.33
CA ALA A 208 4.24 14.90 -30.65
C ALA A 208 3.53 16.15 -30.10
N GLN A 209 2.20 16.23 -30.22
CA GLN A 209 1.42 17.35 -29.67
C GLN A 209 1.42 17.36 -28.11
N LEU A 210 1.31 16.18 -27.48
CA LEU A 210 1.23 16.03 -26.02
C LEU A 210 2.56 16.30 -25.30
N PHE A 211 3.68 16.11 -25.99
CA PHE A 211 5.02 16.27 -25.44
C PHE A 211 5.79 17.49 -26.00
N ALA A 212 5.29 18.14 -27.05
CA ALA A 212 5.93 19.30 -27.69
C ALA A 212 6.07 20.55 -26.78
N THR A 213 5.28 20.67 -25.72
CA THR A 213 5.25 21.88 -24.86
C THR A 213 6.43 22.00 -23.90
N HIS A 214 7.30 21.03 -23.79
CA HIS A 214 8.46 21.07 -22.89
C HIS A 214 9.78 21.48 -23.56
N GLU A 215 9.93 21.34 -24.86
CA GLU A 215 11.19 21.66 -25.56
C GLU A 215 11.29 23.12 -26.04
N SER A 216 10.15 23.81 -26.23
CA SER A 216 10.16 25.15 -26.91
C SER A 216 10.60 26.32 -26.02
N LYS A 217 10.78 26.17 -24.71
CA LYS A 217 11.29 27.25 -23.84
C LYS A 217 12.79 27.14 -23.50
N GLY A 218 13.44 26.03 -23.82
CA GLY A 218 14.88 25.83 -23.56
C GLY A 218 15.76 25.77 -24.78
N SER A 219 15.18 25.47 -25.96
CA SER A 219 15.94 25.21 -27.21
C SER A 219 15.99 26.39 -28.20
N LEU A 220 15.00 27.28 -28.17
CA LEU A 220 15.00 28.46 -29.08
C LEU A 220 16.06 29.51 -28.72
N ALA A 221 16.62 29.48 -27.52
CA ALA A 221 17.70 30.40 -27.11
C ALA A 221 19.11 29.87 -27.44
N LYS A 222 19.28 28.59 -27.82
CA LYS A 222 20.58 27.98 -28.13
C LYS A 222 20.84 27.72 -29.63
N ASN A 223 19.80 27.69 -30.47
CA ASN A 223 19.97 27.38 -31.89
C ASN A 223 20.17 28.62 -32.81
N SER A 224 20.13 29.83 -32.28
CA SER A 224 20.42 31.05 -33.07
C SER A 224 21.90 31.47 -33.07
N LEU A 225 22.77 30.79 -32.29
CA LEU A 225 24.21 31.14 -32.20
C LEU A 225 25.17 30.04 -32.72
N ALA A 226 24.67 28.93 -33.26
CA ALA A 226 25.51 27.81 -33.70
C ALA A 226 25.53 27.60 -35.24
N LYS A 227 25.34 28.65 -36.04
CA LYS A 227 25.46 28.54 -37.52
C LYS A 227 26.76 29.06 -38.10
N ASN A 228 27.78 29.40 -37.31
CA ASN A 228 29.08 29.76 -37.84
C ASN A 228 30.21 29.26 -36.94
N SER A 229 30.65 28.02 -37.09
CA SER A 229 32.05 27.65 -36.99
C SER A 229 32.25 26.23 -37.52
N LEU A 230 33.08 26.19 -38.56
CA LEU A 230 33.53 24.98 -39.26
C LEU A 230 34.36 24.07 -38.38
N ALA A 231 34.08 22.80 -38.59
CA ALA A 231 35.01 21.65 -38.55
C ALA A 231 36.14 21.60 -37.52
N LYS A 232 36.08 20.59 -36.63
CA LYS A 232 37.17 19.60 -36.49
C LYS A 232 36.78 18.46 -35.51
N ASN A 233 36.80 17.26 -36.04
CA ASN A 233 37.08 15.95 -35.47
C ASN A 233 37.22 15.81 -33.95
N SER A 234 36.29 15.04 -33.35
CA SER A 234 36.63 13.95 -32.47
C SER A 234 35.39 13.08 -32.25
N ALA A 235 35.45 11.86 -32.75
CA ALA A 235 34.55 10.77 -32.44
C ALA A 235 34.82 10.33 -30.99
N GLN A 236 33.95 10.73 -30.06
CA GLN A 236 33.70 10.09 -28.75
C GLN A 236 32.71 10.96 -27.98
N ASP A 237 31.67 10.33 -27.43
CA ASP A 237 30.57 10.89 -26.64
C ASP A 237 29.40 11.51 -27.42
N GLN A 238 28.74 10.72 -28.26
CA GLN A 238 27.31 10.89 -28.46
C GLN A 238 26.60 10.37 -27.18
N GLN A 239 26.48 11.22 -26.16
CA GLN A 239 25.54 10.98 -25.05
C GLN A 239 24.15 10.93 -25.66
N ALA A 240 23.54 9.74 -25.69
CA ALA A 240 22.15 9.56 -26.11
C ALA A 240 21.26 10.52 -25.31
N ALA A 241 20.32 11.16 -26.00
CA ALA A 241 19.36 12.04 -25.32
C ALA A 241 18.67 11.31 -24.15
N PRO A 242 18.49 11.94 -23.00
CA PRO A 242 17.89 11.28 -21.85
C PRO A 242 16.48 10.76 -22.19
N ILE A 243 16.22 9.49 -21.87
CA ILE A 243 14.93 8.83 -22.14
C ILE A 243 13.81 9.53 -21.39
N ASP A 244 12.73 9.91 -22.08
CA ASP A 244 11.50 10.37 -21.44
C ASP A 244 10.64 9.17 -21.00
N TRP A 245 10.81 8.76 -19.75
CA TRP A 245 10.06 7.65 -19.16
C TRP A 245 8.54 7.91 -19.05
N GLN A 246 8.08 9.16 -19.07
CA GLN A 246 6.64 9.46 -19.11
C GLN A 246 6.07 9.14 -20.50
N GLN A 247 6.81 9.41 -21.56
CA GLN A 247 6.42 9.05 -22.92
C GLN A 247 6.38 7.54 -23.11
N VAL A 248 7.40 6.83 -22.64
CA VAL A 248 7.43 5.35 -22.63
C VAL A 248 6.23 4.79 -21.88
N ALA A 249 5.91 5.32 -20.69
CA ALA A 249 4.77 4.89 -19.88
C ALA A 249 3.42 5.09 -20.59
N VAL A 250 3.25 6.22 -21.28
CA VAL A 250 2.04 6.50 -22.06
C VAL A 250 1.89 5.51 -23.23
N CYS A 251 2.96 5.22 -23.95
CA CYS A 251 2.93 4.28 -25.08
C CYS A 251 2.61 2.85 -24.64
N LEU A 252 3.28 2.37 -23.59
CA LEU A 252 3.00 1.04 -23.02
C LEU A 252 1.55 0.94 -22.53
N ALA A 253 1.11 1.90 -21.73
CA ALA A 253 -0.23 1.86 -21.17
C ALA A 253 -1.33 1.99 -22.25
N ALA A 254 -1.06 2.67 -23.36
CA ALA A 254 -1.98 2.70 -24.49
C ALA A 254 -2.10 1.35 -25.20
N SER A 255 -1.01 0.58 -25.31
CA SER A 255 -0.96 -0.72 -25.99
C SER A 255 -1.48 -1.89 -25.14
N GLN A 256 -1.38 -1.80 -23.80
CA GLN A 256 -1.76 -2.89 -22.88
C GLN A 256 -3.17 -2.71 -22.31
N ASN A 257 -3.85 -3.81 -21.96
CA ASN A 257 -5.14 -3.75 -21.24
C ASN A 257 -4.97 -3.68 -19.72
N VAL A 258 -3.87 -4.19 -19.18
CA VAL A 258 -3.47 -4.00 -17.79
C VAL A 258 -2.16 -3.23 -17.77
N SER A 259 -2.10 -2.12 -17.07
CA SER A 259 -0.88 -1.33 -16.94
C SER A 259 -0.69 -0.85 -15.52
N VAL A 260 0.55 -0.88 -15.06
CA VAL A 260 0.98 -0.31 -13.79
C VAL A 260 1.99 0.80 -14.07
N ILE A 261 1.67 2.03 -13.69
CA ILE A 261 2.59 3.16 -13.74
C ILE A 261 3.04 3.45 -12.31
N THR A 262 4.25 3.05 -11.98
CA THR A 262 4.80 3.20 -10.64
C THR A 262 5.98 4.17 -10.62
N GLY A 263 6.13 4.87 -9.51
CA GLY A 263 7.22 5.81 -9.29
C GLY A 263 7.01 6.59 -8.00
N GLY A 264 8.09 7.10 -7.45
CA GLY A 264 8.06 7.87 -6.21
C GLY A 264 7.22 9.14 -6.31
N PRO A 265 7.04 9.86 -5.20
CA PRO A 265 6.32 11.13 -5.20
C PRO A 265 6.99 12.16 -6.11
N GLY A 266 6.17 12.92 -6.83
CA GLY A 266 6.64 13.97 -7.75
C GLY A 266 7.24 13.47 -9.06
N THR A 267 7.12 12.18 -9.42
CA THR A 267 7.58 11.65 -10.71
C THR A 267 6.65 11.97 -11.87
N GLY A 268 5.55 12.67 -11.61
CA GLY A 268 4.61 13.12 -12.64
C GLY A 268 3.58 12.07 -13.06
N LYS A 269 3.24 11.10 -12.20
CA LYS A 269 2.20 10.09 -12.47
C LYS A 269 0.91 10.69 -12.99
N THR A 270 0.38 11.73 -12.33
CA THR A 270 -0.86 12.41 -12.76
C THR A 270 -0.72 13.07 -14.13
N THR A 271 0.42 13.71 -14.42
CA THR A 271 0.71 14.31 -15.73
C THR A 271 0.78 13.25 -16.83
N THR A 272 1.40 12.10 -16.53
CA THR A 272 1.49 10.96 -17.44
C THR A 272 0.09 10.43 -17.77
N VAL A 273 -0.77 10.28 -16.74
CA VAL A 273 -2.15 9.80 -16.90
C VAL A 273 -3.00 10.73 -17.75
N ILE A 274 -2.89 12.02 -17.55
CA ILE A 274 -3.66 12.99 -18.36
C ILE A 274 -3.25 12.91 -19.83
N ARG A 275 -1.95 12.81 -20.11
CA ARG A 275 -1.45 12.60 -21.48
C ARG A 275 -1.94 11.26 -22.05
N LEU A 276 -1.97 10.19 -21.23
CA LEU A 276 -2.51 8.89 -21.63
C LEU A 276 -4.01 8.98 -21.98
N MET A 277 -4.81 9.62 -21.11
CA MET A 277 -6.24 9.83 -21.40
C MET A 277 -6.45 10.62 -22.69
N ALA A 278 -5.67 11.68 -22.91
CA ALA A 278 -5.74 12.48 -24.11
C ALA A 278 -5.35 11.68 -25.37
N LEU A 279 -4.32 10.85 -25.28
CA LEU A 279 -3.92 9.94 -26.36
C LEU A 279 -5.03 8.93 -26.68
N LEU A 280 -5.56 8.22 -25.69
CA LEU A 280 -6.60 7.20 -25.86
C LEU A 280 -7.88 7.81 -26.44
N GLN A 281 -8.31 8.96 -25.92
CA GLN A 281 -9.51 9.65 -26.43
C GLN A 281 -9.29 10.23 -27.81
N GLY A 282 -8.08 10.72 -28.12
CA GLY A 282 -7.70 11.19 -29.46
C GLY A 282 -7.76 10.07 -30.48
N LEU A 283 -7.15 8.92 -30.20
CA LEU A 283 -7.20 7.73 -31.06
C LEU A 283 -8.64 7.23 -31.26
N ALA A 284 -9.44 7.20 -30.20
CA ALA A 284 -10.84 6.78 -30.29
C ALA A 284 -11.68 7.72 -31.17
N ARG A 285 -11.46 9.04 -31.10
CA ARG A 285 -12.15 10.02 -31.97
C ARG A 285 -11.83 9.81 -33.45
N HIS A 286 -10.59 9.48 -33.78
CA HIS A 286 -10.23 9.16 -35.16
C HIS A 286 -10.96 7.91 -35.64
N ALA A 287 -11.28 6.96 -34.74
CA ALA A 287 -12.11 5.81 -35.02
C ALA A 287 -13.62 6.08 -34.86
N HIS A 288 -14.05 7.36 -34.79
CA HIS A 288 -15.44 7.80 -34.55
C HIS A 288 -16.08 7.18 -33.28
N LYS A 289 -15.28 6.96 -32.22
CA LYS A 289 -15.70 6.40 -30.94
C LYS A 289 -15.41 7.40 -29.81
N LYS A 290 -16.19 7.28 -28.72
CA LYS A 290 -15.97 8.02 -27.48
C LYS A 290 -15.79 7.02 -26.36
N LEU A 291 -14.62 7.03 -25.71
CA LEU A 291 -14.32 6.14 -24.60
C LEU A 291 -14.98 6.65 -23.31
N GLN A 292 -15.54 5.72 -22.56
CA GLN A 292 -16.02 5.95 -21.20
C GLN A 292 -14.85 5.72 -20.23
N ILE A 293 -14.16 6.80 -19.88
CA ILE A 293 -13.02 6.77 -18.94
C ILE A 293 -13.54 7.08 -17.53
N LYS A 294 -13.19 6.23 -16.55
CA LYS A 294 -13.49 6.46 -15.13
C LYS A 294 -12.22 6.54 -14.31
N LEU A 295 -12.26 7.39 -13.27
CA LEU A 295 -11.17 7.61 -12.32
C LEU A 295 -11.61 7.11 -10.95
N ALA A 296 -10.74 6.36 -10.27
CA ALA A 296 -11.03 5.85 -8.94
C ALA A 296 -9.79 5.94 -8.02
N ALA A 297 -10.05 5.99 -6.72
CA ALA A 297 -9.02 5.92 -5.69
C ALA A 297 -9.53 5.14 -4.47
N PRO A 298 -8.67 4.58 -3.62
CA PRO A 298 -9.11 3.80 -2.45
C PRO A 298 -9.83 4.64 -1.40
N THR A 299 -9.46 5.92 -1.22
CA THR A 299 -10.02 6.80 -0.19
C THR A 299 -10.63 8.05 -0.79
N GLY A 300 -11.57 8.69 -0.06
CA GLY A 300 -12.20 9.96 -0.47
C GLY A 300 -11.18 11.08 -0.66
N LYS A 301 -10.22 11.19 0.27
CA LYS A 301 -9.13 12.17 0.20
C LYS A 301 -8.24 12.00 -1.03
N ALA A 302 -7.88 10.76 -1.37
CA ALA A 302 -7.11 10.48 -2.59
C ALA A 302 -7.92 10.81 -3.84
N ALA A 303 -9.23 10.50 -3.85
CA ALA A 303 -10.12 10.82 -4.98
C ALA A 303 -10.25 12.34 -5.19
N ALA A 304 -10.49 13.11 -4.13
CA ALA A 304 -10.57 14.58 -4.20
C ALA A 304 -9.24 15.18 -4.70
N ARG A 305 -8.11 14.71 -4.18
CA ARG A 305 -6.78 15.17 -4.61
C ARG A 305 -6.49 14.85 -6.08
N LEU A 306 -6.86 13.66 -6.55
CA LEU A 306 -6.71 13.30 -7.95
C LEU A 306 -7.56 14.20 -8.85
N SER A 307 -8.82 14.47 -8.47
CA SER A 307 -9.70 15.38 -9.21
C SER A 307 -9.10 16.78 -9.34
N GLN A 308 -8.58 17.35 -8.24
CA GLN A 308 -7.90 18.66 -8.26
C GLN A 308 -6.66 18.66 -9.15
N SER A 309 -5.82 17.62 -9.03
CA SER A 309 -4.58 17.48 -9.79
C SER A 309 -4.85 17.34 -11.29
N ILE A 310 -5.89 16.59 -11.66
CA ILE A 310 -6.32 16.41 -13.04
C ILE A 310 -6.85 17.73 -13.60
N SER A 311 -7.74 18.42 -12.88
CA SER A 311 -8.29 19.71 -13.30
C SER A 311 -7.19 20.75 -13.55
N ALA A 312 -6.21 20.84 -12.64
CA ALA A 312 -5.06 21.74 -12.79
C ALA A 312 -4.16 21.38 -13.99
N ALA A 313 -3.99 20.09 -14.29
CA ALA A 313 -3.13 19.65 -15.37
C ALA A 313 -3.85 19.64 -16.74
N MET A 314 -5.17 19.48 -16.77
CA MET A 314 -5.97 19.62 -18.01
C MET A 314 -5.81 21.00 -18.64
N GLY A 315 -5.73 22.07 -17.83
CA GLY A 315 -5.50 23.43 -18.35
C GLY A 315 -4.16 23.63 -19.09
N LYS A 316 -3.24 22.68 -18.98
CA LYS A 316 -1.95 22.69 -19.70
C LYS A 316 -1.99 21.93 -21.03
N LEU A 317 -3.05 21.18 -21.30
CA LEU A 317 -3.24 20.49 -22.59
C LEU A 317 -3.79 21.44 -23.66
N PRO A 318 -3.50 21.19 -24.95
CA PRO A 318 -4.19 21.85 -26.04
C PRO A 318 -5.72 21.71 -25.92
N THR A 319 -6.48 22.78 -26.13
CA THR A 319 -7.94 22.83 -25.94
C THR A 319 -8.68 21.71 -26.71
N ALA A 320 -8.21 21.38 -27.92
CA ALA A 320 -8.78 20.29 -28.72
C ALA A 320 -8.65 18.91 -28.06
N LEU A 321 -7.67 18.70 -27.18
CA LEU A 321 -7.43 17.43 -26.48
C LEU A 321 -8.06 17.38 -25.07
N GLN A 322 -8.61 18.49 -24.57
CA GLN A 322 -9.27 18.54 -23.26
C GLN A 322 -10.70 17.98 -23.31
N ALA A 323 -11.34 18.06 -24.47
CA ALA A 323 -12.73 17.66 -24.62
C ALA A 323 -12.90 16.16 -24.31
N ASP A 324 -13.99 15.84 -23.60
CA ASP A 324 -14.37 14.48 -23.19
C ASP A 324 -13.45 13.79 -22.14
N LEU A 325 -12.48 14.50 -21.56
CA LEU A 325 -11.69 13.94 -20.47
C LEU A 325 -12.44 14.09 -19.14
N PRO A 326 -12.48 13.02 -18.30
CA PRO A 326 -13.09 13.12 -16.99
C PRO A 326 -12.21 13.93 -16.04
N ASN A 327 -12.82 14.74 -15.19
CA ASN A 327 -12.17 15.49 -14.12
C ASN A 327 -12.61 15.07 -12.73
N GLN A 328 -13.62 14.19 -12.63
CA GLN A 328 -14.15 13.71 -11.35
C GLN A 328 -13.64 12.29 -11.07
N CYS A 329 -13.13 12.09 -9.87
CA CYS A 329 -12.70 10.81 -9.35
C CYS A 329 -13.66 10.35 -8.26
N SER A 330 -13.95 9.05 -8.21
CA SER A 330 -14.75 8.44 -7.14
C SER A 330 -13.91 7.49 -6.30
N THR A 331 -14.43 7.11 -5.12
CA THR A 331 -13.80 5.98 -4.42
C THR A 331 -14.14 4.65 -5.11
N ILE A 332 -13.23 3.65 -5.00
CA ILE A 332 -13.46 2.31 -5.56
C ILE A 332 -14.78 1.74 -5.02
N HIS A 333 -15.05 1.91 -3.73
CA HIS A 333 -16.28 1.46 -3.09
C HIS A 333 -17.54 2.10 -3.72
N ARG A 334 -17.49 3.40 -4.01
CA ARG A 334 -18.60 4.11 -4.67
C ARG A 334 -18.75 3.67 -6.13
N LEU A 335 -17.64 3.46 -6.83
CA LEU A 335 -17.62 2.96 -8.20
C LEU A 335 -18.28 1.58 -8.30
N LEU A 336 -17.93 0.67 -7.39
CA LEU A 336 -18.50 -0.68 -7.32
C LEU A 336 -19.94 -0.73 -6.78
N GLY A 337 -20.41 0.35 -6.13
CA GLY A 337 -21.74 0.42 -5.53
C GLY A 337 -21.85 -0.44 -4.28
N SER A 338 -21.42 0.08 -3.14
CA SER A 338 -21.50 -0.59 -1.84
C SER A 338 -22.95 -0.93 -1.47
N ILE A 339 -23.15 -2.12 -0.91
CA ILE A 339 -24.43 -2.59 -0.38
C ILE A 339 -24.30 -2.54 1.15
N ALA A 340 -25.27 -1.89 1.82
CA ALA A 340 -25.24 -1.77 3.26
C ALA A 340 -25.20 -3.15 3.95
N ASN A 341 -24.35 -3.31 4.95
CA ASN A 341 -24.18 -4.53 5.74
C ASN A 341 -23.81 -5.76 4.90
N SER A 342 -23.21 -5.60 3.72
CA SER A 342 -22.79 -6.68 2.85
C SER A 342 -21.34 -6.53 2.41
N PRO A 343 -20.55 -7.62 2.33
CA PRO A 343 -19.21 -7.57 1.74
C PRO A 343 -19.24 -7.56 0.21
N TYR A 344 -20.41 -7.62 -0.40
CA TYR A 344 -20.61 -7.65 -1.86
C TYR A 344 -20.91 -6.26 -2.41
N PHE A 345 -20.72 -6.10 -3.71
CA PHE A 345 -20.98 -4.88 -4.46
C PHE A 345 -22.06 -5.09 -5.52
N ARG A 346 -22.69 -4.00 -5.96
CA ARG A 346 -23.68 -4.02 -7.04
C ARG A 346 -23.07 -4.45 -8.36
N PHE A 347 -21.87 -3.91 -8.67
CA PHE A 347 -21.11 -4.28 -9.85
C PHE A 347 -20.15 -5.42 -9.49
N ASN A 348 -20.17 -6.46 -10.31
CA ASN A 348 -19.45 -7.72 -10.14
C ASN A 348 -19.31 -8.42 -11.51
N ALA A 349 -18.90 -9.70 -11.54
CA ALA A 349 -18.74 -10.44 -12.79
C ALA A 349 -20.04 -10.63 -13.58
N GLN A 350 -21.20 -10.74 -12.91
CA GLN A 350 -22.52 -10.86 -13.53
C GLN A 350 -23.09 -9.50 -13.98
N HIS A 351 -22.72 -8.44 -13.29
CA HIS A 351 -23.13 -7.07 -13.57
C HIS A 351 -21.89 -6.18 -13.69
N PRO A 352 -21.18 -6.20 -14.84
CA PRO A 352 -19.95 -5.45 -15.00
C PRO A 352 -20.18 -3.94 -15.05
N LEU A 353 -19.11 -3.19 -14.78
CA LEU A 353 -19.08 -1.73 -14.87
C LEU A 353 -19.27 -1.27 -16.33
N HIS A 354 -19.92 -0.13 -16.51
CA HIS A 354 -20.07 0.51 -17.82
C HIS A 354 -18.90 1.49 -18.06
N LEU A 355 -17.79 0.98 -18.59
CA LEU A 355 -16.60 1.75 -18.89
C LEU A 355 -15.71 1.04 -19.92
N ASP A 356 -14.86 1.82 -20.60
CA ASP A 356 -13.82 1.33 -21.51
C ASP A 356 -12.44 1.40 -20.85
N VAL A 357 -12.21 2.43 -20.02
CA VAL A 357 -10.93 2.64 -19.34
C VAL A 357 -11.16 2.98 -17.87
N LEU A 358 -10.49 2.27 -16.98
CA LEU A 358 -10.45 2.53 -15.56
C LEU A 358 -9.04 2.94 -15.14
N ILE A 359 -8.91 4.06 -14.47
CA ILE A 359 -7.67 4.53 -13.86
C ILE A 359 -7.83 4.53 -12.36
N VAL A 360 -6.93 3.84 -11.66
CA VAL A 360 -6.95 3.73 -10.20
C VAL A 360 -5.68 4.37 -9.64
N ASP A 361 -5.83 5.46 -8.90
CA ASP A 361 -4.71 6.10 -8.21
C ASP A 361 -4.53 5.55 -6.79
N GLU A 362 -3.32 5.72 -6.23
CA GLU A 362 -2.90 5.17 -4.94
C GLU A 362 -3.20 3.66 -4.82
N ALA A 363 -2.97 2.90 -5.91
CA ALA A 363 -3.29 1.47 -5.98
C ALA A 363 -2.51 0.61 -4.98
N SER A 364 -1.40 1.12 -4.41
CA SER A 364 -0.66 0.46 -3.31
C SER A 364 -1.48 0.29 -2.04
N MET A 365 -2.53 1.12 -1.84
CA MET A 365 -3.42 1.04 -0.70
C MET A 365 -4.60 0.07 -0.89
N VAL A 366 -4.76 -0.51 -2.09
CA VAL A 366 -5.87 -1.43 -2.40
C VAL A 366 -5.47 -2.84 -1.98
N ASP A 367 -6.28 -3.45 -1.10
CA ASP A 367 -6.08 -4.81 -0.61
C ASP A 367 -6.49 -5.88 -1.65
N LEU A 368 -6.11 -7.12 -1.39
CA LEU A 368 -6.40 -8.25 -2.26
C LEU A 368 -7.91 -8.49 -2.47
N PRO A 369 -8.77 -8.53 -1.43
CA PRO A 369 -10.21 -8.67 -1.60
C PRO A 369 -10.85 -7.59 -2.48
N LEU A 370 -10.49 -6.32 -2.26
CA LEU A 370 -11.06 -5.20 -3.01
C LEU A 370 -10.56 -5.19 -4.47
N MET A 371 -9.27 -5.47 -4.69
CA MET A 371 -8.69 -5.55 -6.03
C MET A 371 -9.30 -6.71 -6.84
N SER A 372 -9.47 -7.88 -6.23
CA SER A 372 -10.12 -9.04 -6.86
C SER A 372 -11.55 -8.69 -7.31
N LYS A 373 -12.33 -8.05 -6.44
CA LYS A 373 -13.71 -7.61 -6.77
C LYS A 373 -13.74 -6.53 -7.85
N LEU A 374 -12.77 -5.61 -7.82
CA LEU A 374 -12.65 -4.57 -8.84
C LEU A 374 -12.37 -5.18 -10.22
N PHE A 375 -11.40 -6.09 -10.31
CA PHE A 375 -11.09 -6.79 -11.56
C PHE A 375 -12.24 -7.67 -12.04
N ALA A 376 -12.96 -8.33 -11.13
CA ALA A 376 -14.14 -9.13 -11.47
C ALA A 376 -15.25 -8.27 -12.09
N ALA A 377 -15.40 -7.02 -11.67
CA ALA A 377 -16.42 -6.09 -12.20
C ALA A 377 -16.02 -5.43 -13.54
N LEU A 378 -14.79 -5.64 -14.04
CA LEU A 378 -14.36 -5.08 -15.31
C LEU A 378 -14.96 -5.83 -16.50
N PRO A 379 -15.55 -5.13 -17.49
CA PRO A 379 -15.97 -5.75 -18.75
C PRO A 379 -14.76 -6.32 -19.51
N ALA A 380 -14.99 -7.27 -20.39
CA ALA A 380 -13.93 -8.01 -21.07
C ALA A 380 -13.04 -7.15 -22.00
N HIS A 381 -13.58 -6.02 -22.49
CA HIS A 381 -12.86 -5.08 -23.36
C HIS A 381 -12.14 -3.96 -22.62
N ALA A 382 -12.38 -3.82 -21.31
CA ALA A 382 -11.87 -2.69 -20.55
C ALA A 382 -10.35 -2.71 -20.39
N LYS A 383 -9.77 -1.50 -20.36
CA LYS A 383 -8.39 -1.26 -19.92
C LYS A 383 -8.38 -0.83 -18.44
N ILE A 384 -7.39 -1.30 -17.70
CA ILE A 384 -7.14 -0.81 -16.34
C ILE A 384 -5.71 -0.29 -16.21
N ILE A 385 -5.57 0.91 -15.64
CA ILE A 385 -4.30 1.55 -15.36
C ILE A 385 -4.20 1.76 -13.85
N LEU A 386 -3.25 1.09 -13.21
CA LEU A 386 -2.96 1.19 -11.79
C LEU A 386 -1.81 2.17 -11.58
N LEU A 387 -2.06 3.22 -10.80
CA LEU A 387 -1.05 4.21 -10.42
C LEU A 387 -0.68 3.99 -8.95
N GLY A 388 0.59 4.05 -8.65
CA GLY A 388 1.03 3.89 -7.27
C GLY A 388 2.54 4.05 -7.12
N ASP A 389 3.01 3.68 -5.97
CA ASP A 389 4.42 3.60 -5.65
C ASP A 389 4.69 2.24 -5.00
N LYS A 390 5.43 1.38 -5.70
CA LYS A 390 5.73 0.01 -5.26
C LYS A 390 6.58 -0.05 -3.99
N ASP A 391 7.26 1.05 -3.65
CA ASP A 391 8.17 1.15 -2.51
C ASP A 391 7.49 1.82 -1.29
N GLN A 392 6.23 2.31 -1.42
CA GLN A 392 5.44 2.79 -0.30
C GLN A 392 4.76 1.64 0.46
N LEU A 393 4.26 1.97 1.67
CA LEU A 393 3.45 1.05 2.47
C LEU A 393 2.27 0.51 1.65
N ALA A 394 2.12 -0.79 1.69
CA ALA A 394 0.98 -1.48 1.11
C ALA A 394 -0.30 -1.25 1.94
N SER A 395 -1.42 -1.85 1.52
CA SER A 395 -2.72 -1.79 2.18
C SER A 395 -2.66 -2.21 3.66
N VAL A 396 -3.62 -1.74 4.46
CA VAL A 396 -3.76 -2.15 5.86
C VAL A 396 -4.32 -3.58 5.99
N GLU A 397 -5.12 -4.00 5.01
CA GLU A 397 -5.67 -5.36 4.92
C GLU A 397 -4.69 -6.29 4.17
N ALA A 398 -5.01 -7.61 4.16
CA ALA A 398 -4.14 -8.65 3.62
C ALA A 398 -3.84 -8.49 2.12
N GLY A 399 -2.60 -8.79 1.75
CA GLY A 399 -2.08 -8.76 0.39
C GLY A 399 -1.39 -7.44 0.01
N SER A 400 -0.46 -7.53 -0.94
CA SER A 400 0.31 -6.40 -1.50
C SER A 400 0.24 -6.41 -3.02
N VAL A 401 -0.98 -6.35 -3.56
CA VAL A 401 -1.27 -6.64 -4.97
C VAL A 401 -0.41 -5.83 -5.95
N LEU A 402 -0.25 -4.53 -5.73
CA LEU A 402 0.58 -3.69 -6.61
C LEU A 402 2.05 -4.15 -6.60
N SER A 403 2.59 -4.46 -5.42
CA SER A 403 3.96 -4.95 -5.27
C SER A 403 4.13 -6.33 -5.90
N ASP A 404 3.13 -7.21 -5.79
CA ASP A 404 3.15 -8.55 -6.38
C ASP A 404 3.13 -8.49 -7.92
N ILE A 405 2.30 -7.62 -8.50
CA ILE A 405 2.28 -7.38 -9.95
C ILE A 405 3.62 -6.82 -10.42
N CYS A 406 4.20 -5.85 -9.68
CA CYS A 406 5.51 -5.30 -10.01
C CYS A 406 6.62 -6.35 -9.89
N ALA A 407 6.57 -7.22 -8.88
CA ALA A 407 7.55 -8.29 -8.68
C ALA A 407 7.49 -9.32 -9.83
N ALA A 408 6.29 -9.73 -10.24
CA ALA A 408 6.09 -10.61 -11.38
C ALA A 408 6.59 -9.97 -12.69
N ALA A 409 6.23 -8.71 -12.94
CA ALA A 409 6.66 -7.98 -14.14
C ALA A 409 8.19 -7.81 -14.22
N LEU A 410 8.87 -7.70 -13.07
CA LEU A 410 10.33 -7.64 -12.97
C LEU A 410 10.99 -9.03 -12.90
N ASN A 411 10.22 -10.11 -12.96
CA ASN A 411 10.69 -11.47 -12.75
C ASN A 411 11.53 -11.61 -11.47
N PHE A 412 11.03 -11.04 -10.37
CA PHE A 412 11.68 -10.96 -9.05
C PHE A 412 13.07 -10.30 -9.04
N SER A 413 13.49 -9.72 -10.16
CA SER A 413 14.77 -9.01 -10.23
C SER A 413 14.71 -7.68 -9.49
N PRO A 414 15.80 -7.25 -8.83
CA PRO A 414 15.84 -5.94 -8.20
C PRO A 414 15.72 -4.84 -9.25
N THR A 415 14.98 -3.79 -8.92
CA THR A 415 14.89 -2.60 -9.78
C THR A 415 16.24 -1.90 -9.82
N VAL A 416 16.82 -1.75 -10.99
CA VAL A 416 17.98 -0.90 -11.23
C VAL A 416 17.47 0.43 -11.75
N TYR A 417 17.87 1.53 -11.09
CA TYR A 417 17.51 2.87 -11.55
C TYR A 417 18.11 3.13 -12.94
N ASP A 418 17.33 3.80 -13.78
CA ASP A 418 17.65 4.15 -15.16
C ASP A 418 17.77 2.96 -16.13
N GLN A 419 17.39 1.77 -15.71
CA GLN A 419 17.27 0.62 -16.62
C GLN A 419 15.80 0.30 -16.90
N PRO A 420 15.46 -0.07 -18.16
CA PRO A 420 14.10 -0.50 -18.49
C PRO A 420 13.76 -1.82 -17.78
N PRO A 421 12.49 -2.05 -17.44
CA PRO A 421 12.00 -3.38 -17.11
C PRO A 421 12.31 -4.40 -18.21
N PRO A 422 12.29 -5.71 -17.93
CA PRO A 422 12.58 -6.77 -18.90
C PRO A 422 11.43 -6.93 -19.91
N TYR A 423 11.18 -5.91 -20.73
CA TYR A 423 10.13 -5.91 -21.74
C TYR A 423 10.33 -6.99 -22.80
N SER A 424 9.25 -7.49 -23.38
CA SER A 424 9.30 -8.39 -24.55
C SER A 424 9.70 -7.60 -25.81
N ASP A 425 10.17 -8.33 -26.82
CA ASP A 425 10.51 -7.75 -28.13
C ASP A 425 9.32 -7.01 -28.77
N GLU A 426 8.09 -7.50 -28.54
CA GLU A 426 6.88 -6.85 -29.04
C GLU A 426 6.66 -5.48 -28.38
N ALA A 427 6.79 -5.38 -27.06
CA ALA A 427 6.68 -4.12 -26.34
C ALA A 427 7.78 -3.13 -26.76
N LEU A 428 9.01 -3.61 -26.95
CA LEU A 428 10.11 -2.77 -27.43
C LEU A 428 9.85 -2.21 -28.83
N ARG A 429 9.25 -3.02 -29.74
CA ARG A 429 8.81 -2.53 -31.07
C ARG A 429 7.74 -1.45 -30.95
N VAL A 430 6.71 -1.69 -30.12
CA VAL A 430 5.64 -0.69 -29.89
C VAL A 430 6.23 0.64 -29.38
N ILE A 431 7.17 0.60 -28.43
CA ILE A 431 7.84 1.79 -27.90
C ILE A 431 8.64 2.46 -29.03
N LYS A 432 9.42 1.71 -29.79
CA LYS A 432 10.20 2.24 -30.91
C LYS A 432 9.32 2.89 -31.97
N ASP A 433 8.25 2.20 -32.35
CA ASP A 433 7.33 2.67 -33.40
C ASP A 433 6.57 3.91 -32.97
N LEU A 434 6.04 3.97 -31.72
CA LEU A 434 5.23 5.09 -31.25
C LEU A 434 6.07 6.28 -30.75
N CYS A 435 7.15 6.03 -30.00
CA CYS A 435 7.91 7.07 -29.32
C CYS A 435 9.23 7.40 -30.03
N GLN A 436 9.66 6.60 -31.00
CA GLN A 436 10.99 6.68 -31.64
C GLN A 436 12.15 6.55 -30.63
N ILE A 437 11.92 5.84 -29.51
CA ILE A 437 12.90 5.54 -28.47
C ILE A 437 13.36 4.10 -28.64
N ASP A 438 14.66 3.90 -28.82
CA ASP A 438 15.27 2.56 -28.93
C ASP A 438 15.78 2.13 -27.55
N LEU A 439 15.01 1.30 -26.86
CA LEU A 439 15.37 0.77 -25.55
C LEU A 439 16.13 -0.54 -25.69
N GLN A 440 17.25 -0.66 -24.99
CA GLN A 440 18.02 -1.89 -24.91
C GLN A 440 17.69 -2.62 -23.59
N VAL A 441 17.30 -3.88 -23.68
CA VAL A 441 16.99 -4.75 -22.54
C VAL A 441 17.95 -5.91 -22.54
N SER A 442 18.64 -6.14 -21.41
CA SER A 442 19.67 -7.18 -21.31
C SER A 442 19.10 -8.60 -21.42
N THR A 443 17.93 -8.84 -20.85
CA THR A 443 17.22 -10.14 -20.84
C THR A 443 15.72 -9.91 -20.96
N PRO A 444 15.16 -10.05 -22.18
CA PRO A 444 13.70 -9.92 -22.36
C PRO A 444 12.95 -11.00 -21.58
N ASN A 445 11.86 -10.61 -20.91
CA ASN A 445 10.96 -11.53 -20.23
C ASN A 445 9.82 -11.93 -21.18
N LYS A 446 9.54 -13.22 -21.27
CA LYS A 446 8.46 -13.76 -22.12
C LYS A 446 7.08 -13.69 -21.45
N ALA A 447 7.01 -13.49 -20.13
CA ALA A 447 5.74 -13.39 -19.43
C ALA A 447 4.97 -12.12 -19.87
N PRO A 448 3.69 -12.22 -20.28
CA PRO A 448 2.92 -11.06 -20.78
C PRO A 448 2.84 -9.91 -19.77
N ILE A 449 2.86 -10.22 -18.47
CA ILE A 449 2.82 -9.23 -17.39
C ILE A 449 4.02 -8.27 -17.39
N SER A 450 5.17 -8.66 -17.97
CA SER A 450 6.35 -7.80 -18.03
C SER A 450 6.10 -6.52 -18.82
N ASN A 451 5.21 -6.55 -19.81
CA ASN A 451 4.84 -5.41 -20.64
C ASN A 451 3.85 -4.46 -19.94
N SER A 452 3.33 -4.87 -18.78
CA SER A 452 2.34 -4.07 -18.03
C SER A 452 2.96 -3.03 -17.10
N LEU A 453 4.29 -3.05 -16.89
CA LEU A 453 4.95 -2.20 -15.89
C LEU A 453 5.73 -1.05 -16.53
N ALA A 454 5.38 0.18 -16.16
CA ALA A 454 6.16 1.38 -16.48
C ALA A 454 6.73 2.01 -15.21
N LEU A 455 8.05 2.23 -15.18
CA LEU A 455 8.77 2.84 -14.05
C LEU A 455 9.08 4.30 -14.35
N LEU A 456 8.64 5.22 -13.48
CA LEU A 456 8.97 6.64 -13.55
C LEU A 456 10.14 6.94 -12.61
N HIS A 457 11.33 7.13 -13.16
CA HIS A 457 12.56 7.29 -12.38
C HIS A 457 12.82 8.74 -11.96
N LYS A 458 12.49 9.73 -12.80
CA LYS A 458 12.79 11.14 -12.57
C LYS A 458 11.74 11.79 -11.68
N SER A 459 12.15 12.31 -10.52
CA SER A 459 11.29 13.16 -9.69
C SER A 459 11.41 14.62 -10.13
N TYR A 460 10.26 15.26 -10.35
CA TYR A 460 10.17 16.70 -10.63
C TYR A 460 9.96 17.53 -9.36
N ARG A 461 9.68 16.87 -8.23
CA ARG A 461 9.52 17.50 -6.93
C ARG A 461 10.86 17.72 -6.23
N PHE A 462 11.68 16.70 -6.27
CA PHE A 462 12.99 16.69 -5.63
C PHE A 462 14.06 16.93 -6.69
N SER A 463 14.72 18.09 -6.61
CA SER A 463 15.88 18.36 -7.46
C SER A 463 17.02 17.37 -7.13
N GLU A 464 17.98 17.25 -8.02
CA GLU A 464 19.18 16.45 -7.75
C GLU A 464 19.98 16.95 -6.53
N LYS A 465 19.73 18.19 -6.11
CA LYS A 465 20.32 18.80 -4.92
C LYS A 465 19.53 18.55 -3.63
N SER A 466 18.33 17.95 -3.71
CA SER A 466 17.52 17.68 -2.51
C SER A 466 18.01 16.46 -1.76
N GLY A 467 18.27 16.64 -0.45
CA GLY A 467 18.58 15.57 0.50
C GLY A 467 17.45 14.56 0.61
N ILE A 468 16.17 14.99 0.61
CA ILE A 468 15.00 14.11 0.68
C ILE A 468 15.01 13.11 -0.49
N GLY A 469 15.21 13.59 -1.73
CA GLY A 469 15.23 12.72 -2.90
C GLY A 469 16.39 11.72 -2.91
N ARG A 470 17.58 12.15 -2.44
CA ARG A 470 18.75 11.27 -2.30
C ARG A 470 18.58 10.25 -1.18
N LEU A 471 18.05 10.69 -0.04
CA LEU A 471 17.77 9.83 1.10
C LEU A 471 16.71 8.77 0.76
N ALA A 472 15.66 9.12 0.02
CA ALA A 472 14.66 8.18 -0.47
C ALA A 472 15.29 7.05 -1.31
N ARG A 473 16.21 7.40 -2.23
CA ARG A 473 16.95 6.41 -3.03
C ARG A 473 17.89 5.54 -2.17
N ALA A 474 18.59 6.15 -1.22
CA ALA A 474 19.48 5.43 -0.31
C ALA A 474 18.72 4.42 0.56
N ILE A 475 17.58 4.83 1.13
CA ILE A 475 16.69 3.96 1.91
C ILE A 475 16.22 2.79 1.04
N ASN A 476 15.70 3.05 -0.17
CA ASN A 476 15.21 2.00 -1.07
C ASN A 476 16.30 1.02 -1.52
N SER A 477 17.57 1.45 -1.57
CA SER A 477 18.69 0.54 -1.82
C SER A 477 19.00 -0.40 -0.67
N GLY A 478 18.46 -0.15 0.54
CA GLY A 478 18.68 -0.95 1.74
C GLY A 478 20.06 -0.79 2.36
N LYS A 479 20.79 0.25 2.01
CA LYS A 479 22.16 0.48 2.48
C LYS A 479 22.18 1.55 3.58
N LEU A 480 22.54 1.15 4.80
CA LEU A 480 22.56 2.03 5.98
C LEU A 480 23.61 3.13 5.85
N ALA A 481 24.83 2.79 5.43
CA ALA A 481 25.95 3.74 5.41
C ALA A 481 25.71 4.96 4.51
N PRO A 482 25.21 4.81 3.24
CA PRO A 482 24.84 5.98 2.42
C PRO A 482 23.73 6.82 3.03
N SER A 483 22.75 6.20 3.71
CA SER A 483 21.67 6.93 4.37
C SER A 483 22.17 7.77 5.54
N LYS A 484 23.06 7.22 6.38
CA LYS A 484 23.72 7.97 7.49
C LYS A 484 24.58 9.11 6.97
N ALA A 485 25.34 8.88 5.90
CA ALA A 485 26.20 9.90 5.31
C ALA A 485 25.39 11.11 4.84
N LEU A 486 24.18 10.92 4.30
CA LEU A 486 23.31 12.02 3.88
C LEU A 486 22.81 12.87 5.05
N PHE A 487 22.51 12.27 6.21
CA PHE A 487 22.13 13.00 7.40
C PHE A 487 23.30 13.81 8.03
N ALA A 488 24.53 13.39 7.79
CA ALA A 488 25.73 14.07 8.29
C ALA A 488 26.29 15.12 7.30
N ASP A 489 25.74 15.20 6.09
CA ASP A 489 26.24 16.07 5.03
C ASP A 489 25.55 17.43 5.05
N GLU A 490 26.27 18.46 5.44
CA GLU A 490 25.80 19.85 5.52
C GLU A 490 25.25 20.41 4.19
N ARG A 491 25.58 19.78 3.06
CA ARG A 491 25.02 20.15 1.74
C ARG A 491 23.51 19.86 1.63
N TYR A 492 22.97 19.02 2.55
CA TYR A 492 21.56 18.61 2.57
C TYR A 492 20.87 19.02 3.89
N PRO A 493 20.69 20.33 4.14
CA PRO A 493 20.04 20.81 5.36
C PRO A 493 18.54 20.47 5.43
N ASP A 494 17.97 19.98 4.31
CA ASP A 494 16.58 19.56 4.20
C ASP A 494 16.31 18.16 4.84
N VAL A 495 17.36 17.44 5.29
CA VAL A 495 17.23 16.16 5.99
C VAL A 495 18.05 16.19 7.30
N VAL A 496 17.40 15.92 8.41
CA VAL A 496 18.00 15.95 9.74
C VAL A 496 17.68 14.66 10.50
N TRP A 497 18.66 14.11 11.20
CA TRP A 497 18.48 13.00 12.13
C TRP A 497 18.78 13.43 13.54
N GLN A 498 17.80 13.25 14.42
CA GLN A 498 17.88 13.59 15.84
C GLN A 498 17.77 12.31 16.67
N THR A 499 18.77 12.08 17.50
CA THR A 499 18.72 11.05 18.54
C THR A 499 18.21 11.70 19.82
N SER A 500 16.99 11.40 20.21
CA SER A 500 16.39 11.88 21.45
C SER A 500 15.70 10.74 22.18
N ASP A 501 15.81 10.76 23.49
CA ASP A 501 15.20 9.73 24.34
C ASP A 501 13.75 10.03 24.67
N GLU A 502 13.33 11.30 24.56
CA GLU A 502 11.99 11.75 24.93
C GLU A 502 11.33 12.61 23.85
N PRO A 503 10.00 12.47 23.64
CA PRO A 503 9.24 13.31 22.71
C PRO A 503 9.21 14.80 23.07
N LYS A 504 9.56 15.18 24.31
CA LYS A 504 9.57 16.58 24.77
C LYS A 504 10.48 17.48 23.93
N ALA A 505 11.62 16.98 23.46
CA ALA A 505 12.53 17.75 22.62
C ALA A 505 11.89 18.11 21.27
N LEU A 506 11.12 17.17 20.67
CA LEU A 506 10.33 17.41 19.47
C LEU A 506 9.27 18.49 19.74
N VAL A 507 8.50 18.34 20.83
CA VAL A 507 7.41 19.28 21.16
C VAL A 507 7.96 20.68 21.39
N ALA A 508 9.07 20.81 22.08
CA ALA A 508 9.74 22.12 22.29
C ALA A 508 10.12 22.80 20.96
N LYS A 509 10.53 22.02 19.95
CA LYS A 509 10.86 22.54 18.62
C LYS A 509 9.61 22.99 17.84
N LEU A 510 8.49 22.30 18.01
CA LEU A 510 7.23 22.58 17.30
C LEU A 510 6.42 23.71 17.95
N LEU A 511 6.65 23.97 19.23
CA LEU A 511 5.82 24.87 20.01
C LEU A 511 5.72 26.31 19.46
N PRO A 512 6.80 26.95 18.97
CA PRO A 512 6.70 28.29 18.36
C PRO A 512 5.76 28.36 17.17
N ASP A 513 5.81 27.36 16.29
CA ASP A 513 4.96 27.30 15.08
C ASP A 513 3.49 27.08 15.44
N TYR A 514 3.21 26.22 16.43
CA TYR A 514 1.85 26.06 16.94
C TYR A 514 1.34 27.31 17.67
N GLN A 515 2.20 28.03 18.39
CA GLN A 515 1.80 29.31 19.00
C GLN A 515 1.41 30.32 17.92
N ALA A 516 2.21 30.48 16.87
CA ALA A 516 1.89 31.35 15.73
C ALA A 516 0.59 30.92 15.03
N TYR A 517 0.35 29.61 14.86
CA TYR A 517 -0.89 29.07 14.35
C TYR A 517 -2.10 29.48 15.22
N PHE A 518 -2.04 29.31 16.55
CA PHE A 518 -3.12 29.66 17.45
C PHE A 518 -3.36 31.18 17.53
N GLU A 519 -2.31 32.00 17.45
CA GLU A 519 -2.44 33.45 17.33
C GLU A 519 -3.18 33.85 16.06
N HIS A 520 -2.85 33.22 14.93
CA HIS A 520 -3.56 33.45 13.67
C HIS A 520 -5.03 33.02 13.75
N VAL A 521 -5.34 31.89 14.36
CA VAL A 521 -6.73 31.43 14.63
C VAL A 521 -7.47 32.47 15.44
N LYS A 522 -6.90 32.94 16.56
CA LYS A 522 -7.51 33.98 17.40
C LYS A 522 -7.78 35.25 16.60
N HIS A 523 -6.85 35.68 15.76
CA HIS A 523 -7.01 36.86 14.94
C HIS A 523 -8.14 36.73 13.89
N VAL A 524 -8.20 35.59 13.18
CA VAL A 524 -9.25 35.30 12.19
C VAL A 524 -10.64 35.27 12.85
N CYS A 525 -10.74 34.66 14.03
CA CYS A 525 -11.98 34.57 14.79
C CYS A 525 -12.42 35.95 15.31
N ALA A 526 -11.51 36.74 15.92
CA ALA A 526 -11.80 38.05 16.45
C ALA A 526 -12.25 39.08 15.39
N GLN A 527 -11.74 38.93 14.16
CA GLN A 527 -12.12 39.80 13.05
C GLN A 527 -13.39 39.35 12.29
N GLY A 528 -13.97 38.20 12.60
CA GLY A 528 -15.10 37.62 11.84
C GLY A 528 -14.73 37.26 10.38
N THR A 529 -13.44 37.09 10.07
CA THR A 529 -12.96 36.90 8.70
C THR A 529 -12.83 35.43 8.29
N LEU A 530 -13.54 34.53 8.98
CA LEU A 530 -13.43 33.09 8.78
C LEU A 530 -13.71 32.67 7.33
N HIS A 531 -14.77 33.21 6.71
CA HIS A 531 -15.13 32.87 5.32
C HIS A 531 -14.09 33.31 4.27
N SER A 532 -13.34 34.36 4.53
CA SER A 532 -12.31 34.88 3.61
C SER A 532 -10.91 34.36 3.93
N LYS A 533 -10.55 34.22 5.19
CA LYS A 533 -9.20 33.83 5.66
C LYS A 533 -9.09 32.46 6.28
N GLY A 534 -10.21 31.74 6.48
CA GLY A 534 -10.18 30.43 7.12
C GLY A 534 -9.33 29.39 6.37
N LEU A 535 -9.21 29.46 5.04
CA LEU A 535 -8.32 28.58 4.26
C LEU A 535 -6.84 28.81 4.59
N GLU A 536 -6.45 30.02 5.02
CA GLU A 536 -5.10 30.32 5.47
C GLU A 536 -4.77 29.53 6.75
N VAL A 537 -5.75 29.38 7.66
CA VAL A 537 -5.61 28.59 8.89
C VAL A 537 -5.32 27.12 8.54
N PHE A 538 -6.03 26.55 7.57
CA PHE A 538 -5.73 25.19 7.09
C PHE A 538 -4.36 25.07 6.44
N SER A 539 -3.96 26.10 5.69
CA SER A 539 -2.64 26.14 5.05
C SER A 539 -1.51 26.16 6.09
N LEU A 540 -1.66 26.93 7.17
CA LEU A 540 -0.70 26.97 8.28
C LEU A 540 -0.60 25.61 8.98
N LEU A 541 -1.73 24.97 9.28
CA LEU A 541 -1.73 23.64 9.89
C LEU A 541 -1.03 22.59 9.02
N GLN A 542 -1.16 22.70 7.69
CA GLN A 542 -0.56 21.77 6.73
C GLN A 542 0.94 22.02 6.48
N GLN A 543 1.52 23.11 6.98
CA GLN A 543 2.95 23.38 6.81
C GLN A 543 3.79 22.33 7.51
N GLN A 544 3.37 21.84 8.66
CA GLN A 544 4.12 20.86 9.44
C GLN A 544 3.24 19.71 9.92
N GLN A 545 3.81 18.51 10.01
CA GLN A 545 3.12 17.34 10.51
C GLN A 545 4.07 16.40 11.26
N VAL A 546 3.62 15.95 12.42
CA VAL A 546 4.29 14.86 13.13
C VAL A 546 3.69 13.53 12.67
N LEU A 547 4.55 12.63 12.23
CA LEU A 547 4.21 11.28 11.81
C LEU A 547 4.81 10.26 12.77
N CYS A 548 3.98 9.36 13.31
CA CYS A 548 4.41 8.30 14.21
C CYS A 548 4.24 6.94 13.56
N ALA A 549 5.13 6.00 13.86
CA ALA A 549 5.02 4.63 13.38
C ALA A 549 3.82 3.88 13.98
N GLN A 550 3.42 4.23 15.21
CA GLN A 550 2.36 3.55 15.97
C GLN A 550 1.46 4.54 16.70
N LYS A 551 0.27 4.05 17.14
CA LYS A 551 -0.72 4.87 17.84
C LYS A 551 -0.38 5.00 19.32
N GLU A 552 -0.06 3.90 19.98
CA GLU A 552 0.22 3.79 21.41
C GLU A 552 1.72 3.61 21.61
N ALA A 553 2.28 4.03 22.70
CA ALA A 553 3.66 4.00 23.17
C ALA A 553 4.28 5.39 23.29
N ASN A 554 5.52 5.46 23.82
CA ASN A 554 6.18 6.72 24.19
C ASN A 554 6.36 7.69 23.00
N TRP A 555 6.66 7.19 21.81
CA TRP A 555 6.73 7.94 20.56
C TRP A 555 5.48 7.75 19.67
N GLY A 556 4.35 7.35 20.28
CA GLY A 556 3.08 7.12 19.61
C GLY A 556 2.23 8.39 19.48
N VAL A 557 1.24 8.32 18.60
CA VAL A 557 0.33 9.45 18.30
C VAL A 557 -0.35 10.00 19.56
N LEU A 558 -0.85 9.12 20.43
CA LEU A 558 -1.59 9.54 21.63
C LEU A 558 -0.71 10.35 22.58
N GLN A 559 0.50 9.87 22.85
CA GLN A 559 1.44 10.53 23.74
C GLN A 559 1.93 11.86 23.18
N VAL A 560 2.25 11.90 21.89
CA VAL A 560 2.73 13.12 21.22
C VAL A 560 1.64 14.19 21.20
N ASN A 561 0.38 13.84 20.84
CA ASN A 561 -0.73 14.77 20.89
C ASN A 561 -0.95 15.32 22.30
N ALA A 562 -0.97 14.46 23.31
CA ALA A 562 -1.16 14.88 24.70
C ALA A 562 -0.05 15.83 25.20
N LEU A 563 1.22 15.57 24.81
CA LEU A 563 2.35 16.44 25.14
C LEU A 563 2.22 17.80 24.46
N ILE A 564 1.84 17.86 23.18
CA ILE A 564 1.63 19.11 22.45
C ILE A 564 0.52 19.92 23.13
N GLU A 565 -0.65 19.32 23.42
CA GLU A 565 -1.75 19.99 24.11
C GLU A 565 -1.33 20.49 25.51
N SER A 566 -0.60 19.68 26.26
CA SER A 566 -0.10 20.08 27.60
C SER A 566 0.82 21.30 27.53
N GLU A 567 1.76 21.33 26.58
CA GLU A 567 2.70 22.46 26.45
C GLU A 567 1.99 23.73 25.91
N LEU A 568 1.04 23.58 24.98
CA LEU A 568 0.20 24.69 24.50
C LEU A 568 -0.65 25.29 25.63
N ASN A 569 -1.20 24.44 26.50
CA ASN A 569 -1.95 24.91 27.68
C ASN A 569 -1.07 25.68 28.67
N LYS A 570 0.15 25.18 28.96
CA LYS A 570 1.11 25.89 29.81
C LYS A 570 1.49 27.26 29.26
N LYS A 571 1.48 27.43 27.95
CA LYS A 571 1.72 28.71 27.26
C LYS A 571 0.49 29.58 27.14
N GLY A 572 -0.69 29.15 27.60
CA GLY A 572 -1.95 29.88 27.51
C GLY A 572 -2.50 29.97 26.07
N ALA A 573 -2.03 29.14 25.16
CA ALA A 573 -2.54 29.10 23.80
C ALA A 573 -3.91 28.41 23.70
N ILE A 574 -4.13 27.38 24.53
CA ILE A 574 -5.37 26.59 24.63
C ILE A 574 -5.80 26.42 26.09
N GLU A 575 -7.06 26.06 26.33
CA GLU A 575 -7.59 25.65 27.62
C GLU A 575 -7.86 24.13 27.62
N LEU A 576 -7.08 23.37 28.38
CA LEU A 576 -7.36 21.96 28.63
C LEU A 576 -8.66 21.81 29.42
N GLY A 577 -9.52 20.87 29.03
CA GLY A 577 -10.83 20.63 29.65
C GLY A 577 -12.02 21.06 28.78
N ARG A 578 -11.77 21.78 27.69
CA ARG A 578 -12.76 21.99 26.62
C ARG A 578 -12.44 21.04 25.47
N ASP A 579 -13.35 20.11 25.18
CA ASP A 579 -13.15 19.15 24.05
C ASP A 579 -13.08 19.85 22.70
N PHE A 580 -13.71 21.01 22.53
CA PHE A 580 -13.74 21.77 21.29
C PHE A 580 -13.21 23.19 21.49
N TYR A 581 -11.89 23.34 21.75
CA TYR A 581 -11.26 24.66 21.84
C TYR A 581 -10.93 25.21 20.43
N PRO A 582 -10.94 26.54 20.23
CA PRO A 582 -10.62 27.16 18.95
C PRO A 582 -9.22 26.77 18.47
N GLY A 583 -9.11 26.39 17.20
CA GLY A 583 -7.88 25.95 16.59
C GLY A 583 -7.57 24.45 16.77
N ARG A 584 -8.37 23.67 17.52
CA ARG A 584 -8.15 22.23 17.65
C ARG A 584 -8.30 21.54 16.29
N PRO A 585 -7.26 20.86 15.79
CA PRO A 585 -7.38 20.04 14.59
C PRO A 585 -7.95 18.67 14.95
N VAL A 586 -8.98 18.23 14.22
CA VAL A 586 -9.61 16.91 14.40
C VAL A 586 -9.59 16.14 13.09
N MET A 587 -9.38 14.83 13.17
CA MET A 587 -9.43 13.92 12.01
C MET A 587 -10.51 12.87 12.21
N LEU A 588 -11.36 12.72 11.22
CA LEU A 588 -12.47 11.76 11.23
C LEU A 588 -11.96 10.34 11.11
N LYS A 589 -12.60 9.40 11.81
CA LYS A 589 -12.28 7.96 11.84
C LYS A 589 -13.24 7.12 11.02
N GLN A 590 -14.36 7.69 10.60
CA GLN A 590 -15.41 6.99 9.85
C GLN A 590 -15.96 7.90 8.76
N ASN A 591 -16.50 7.27 7.70
CA ASN A 591 -17.23 7.99 6.66
C ASN A 591 -18.62 8.38 7.15
N ASP A 592 -19.06 9.58 6.83
CA ASP A 592 -20.44 10.02 6.95
C ASP A 592 -20.92 10.57 5.61
N HIS A 593 -21.65 9.74 4.88
CA HIS A 593 -22.14 10.08 3.55
C HIS A 593 -23.22 11.16 3.57
N SER A 594 -23.96 11.32 4.68
CA SER A 594 -24.99 12.35 4.84
C SER A 594 -24.36 13.74 4.98
N LEU A 595 -23.20 13.79 5.61
CA LEU A 595 -22.40 15.00 5.75
C LEU A 595 -21.39 15.19 4.60
N GLY A 596 -21.23 14.23 3.71
CA GLY A 596 -20.19 14.25 2.67
C GLY A 596 -18.77 14.29 3.24
N LEU A 597 -18.58 13.71 4.43
CA LEU A 597 -17.30 13.66 5.15
C LEU A 597 -16.75 12.23 5.16
N PHE A 598 -15.43 12.11 5.05
CA PHE A 598 -14.77 10.83 4.90
C PHE A 598 -13.71 10.58 5.97
N ASN A 599 -13.41 9.32 6.22
CA ASN A 599 -12.31 8.91 7.09
C ASN A 599 -10.99 9.55 6.60
N GLY A 600 -10.29 10.20 7.54
CA GLY A 600 -9.06 10.95 7.26
C GLY A 600 -9.26 12.42 6.91
N ASP A 601 -10.49 12.90 6.78
CA ASP A 601 -10.75 14.34 6.62
C ASP A 601 -10.35 15.07 7.90
N ILE A 602 -9.68 16.21 7.74
CA ILE A 602 -9.20 17.05 8.83
C ILE A 602 -10.07 18.30 8.87
N GLY A 603 -10.65 18.54 10.03
CA GLY A 603 -11.37 19.75 10.35
C GLY A 603 -10.68 20.56 11.44
N ILE A 604 -10.97 21.85 11.50
CA ILE A 604 -10.47 22.76 12.54
C ILE A 604 -11.65 23.34 13.30
N VAL A 605 -11.58 23.31 14.62
CA VAL A 605 -12.60 23.90 15.50
C VAL A 605 -12.45 25.42 15.49
N MET A 606 -13.49 26.14 15.07
CA MET A 606 -13.53 27.61 15.13
C MET A 606 -14.97 28.09 15.39
N PRO A 607 -15.16 29.25 16.06
CA PRO A 607 -16.48 29.83 16.24
C PRO A 607 -17.08 30.22 14.90
N ASP A 608 -18.42 30.17 14.84
CA ASP A 608 -19.19 30.65 13.69
C ASP A 608 -19.44 32.15 13.85
N ALA A 609 -18.87 32.93 12.96
CA ALA A 609 -19.04 34.41 13.01
C ALA A 609 -20.50 34.88 12.82
N ASP A 610 -21.33 34.05 12.16
CA ASP A 610 -22.72 34.38 11.83
C ASP A 610 -23.73 33.91 12.91
N ASN A 611 -23.30 33.15 13.93
CA ASN A 611 -24.17 32.51 14.94
C ASN A 611 -23.56 32.56 16.34
N ASP A 612 -23.57 33.73 16.98
CA ASP A 612 -23.24 33.92 18.39
C ASP A 612 -22.08 33.09 18.94
N GLU A 613 -20.99 33.03 18.19
CA GLU A 613 -19.76 32.28 18.53
C GLU A 613 -19.98 30.77 18.76
N LEU A 614 -21.03 30.18 18.19
CA LEU A 614 -21.28 28.75 18.26
C LEU A 614 -20.08 27.98 17.66
N MET A 615 -19.44 27.10 18.45
CA MET A 615 -18.35 26.31 17.98
C MET A 615 -18.79 25.34 16.90
N LYS A 616 -18.14 25.39 15.75
CA LYS A 616 -18.26 24.44 14.65
C LYS A 616 -16.90 23.83 14.30
N VAL A 617 -16.92 22.66 13.70
CA VAL A 617 -15.74 22.07 13.07
C VAL A 617 -15.84 22.33 11.59
N TRP A 618 -14.88 23.06 11.08
CA TRP A 618 -14.83 23.50 9.68
C TRP A 618 -13.98 22.55 8.86
N PHE A 619 -14.47 22.18 7.69
CA PHE A 619 -13.79 21.32 6.72
C PHE A 619 -13.66 22.03 5.39
N VAL A 620 -12.56 21.78 4.67
CA VAL A 620 -12.37 22.27 3.30
C VAL A 620 -13.15 21.37 2.34
N THR A 621 -14.01 21.97 1.51
CA THR A 621 -14.78 21.26 0.49
C THR A 621 -13.97 21.05 -0.80
N GLU A 622 -14.50 20.24 -1.72
CA GLU A 622 -13.90 20.03 -3.04
C GLU A 622 -13.80 21.33 -3.88
N GLN A 623 -14.70 22.29 -3.63
CA GLN A 623 -14.70 23.61 -4.27
C GLN A 623 -13.75 24.60 -3.60
N ASN A 624 -12.92 24.15 -2.65
CA ASN A 624 -12.02 25.00 -1.88
C ASN A 624 -12.74 26.08 -1.07
N THR A 625 -13.91 25.76 -0.54
CA THR A 625 -14.69 26.56 0.40
C THR A 625 -14.75 25.89 1.77
N LEU A 626 -15.17 26.63 2.80
CA LEU A 626 -15.33 26.08 4.14
C LEU A 626 -16.78 25.65 4.41
N ARG A 627 -16.90 24.47 5.02
CA ARG A 627 -18.17 23.94 5.53
C ARG A 627 -18.09 23.67 7.01
N GLY A 628 -18.93 24.31 7.80
CA GLY A 628 -19.03 24.11 9.26
C GLY A 628 -19.99 22.99 9.62
N VAL A 629 -19.61 22.15 10.56
CA VAL A 629 -20.42 21.05 11.12
C VAL A 629 -20.43 21.16 12.63
N LEU A 630 -21.60 21.02 13.25
CA LEU A 630 -21.71 21.05 14.71
C LEU A 630 -20.95 19.88 15.35
N PRO A 631 -20.26 20.09 16.47
CA PRO A 631 -19.57 19.04 17.20
C PRO A 631 -20.43 17.81 17.51
N SER A 632 -21.70 18.03 17.87
CA SER A 632 -22.67 16.96 18.18
C SER A 632 -23.03 16.06 16.98
N ARG A 633 -22.77 16.50 15.75
CA ARG A 633 -23.04 15.75 14.52
C ARG A 633 -21.80 15.08 13.93
N LEU A 634 -20.63 15.29 14.57
CA LEU A 634 -19.39 14.69 14.04
C LEU A 634 -19.34 13.18 14.27
N PRO A 635 -18.90 12.42 13.27
CA PRO A 635 -18.52 11.03 13.48
C PRO A 635 -17.34 10.92 14.47
N PRO A 636 -17.02 9.73 14.96
CA PRO A 636 -15.83 9.49 15.79
C PRO A 636 -14.58 10.11 15.17
N HIS A 637 -13.83 10.85 15.97
CA HIS A 637 -12.66 11.61 15.54
C HIS A 637 -11.53 11.57 16.60
N ASP A 638 -10.31 11.92 16.20
CA ASP A 638 -9.14 12.05 17.07
C ASP A 638 -8.51 13.44 16.88
N THR A 639 -7.84 13.99 17.90
CA THR A 639 -6.93 15.16 17.75
C THR A 639 -5.77 14.81 16.81
N VAL A 640 -5.34 15.75 15.96
CA VAL A 640 -4.39 15.42 14.87
C VAL A 640 -3.22 16.41 14.73
N TYR A 641 -2.57 16.80 15.81
CA TYR A 641 -1.23 17.40 15.73
C TYR A 641 -0.20 16.37 15.27
N ALA A 642 -0.37 15.12 15.71
CA ALA A 642 0.36 13.95 15.24
C ALA A 642 -0.60 12.91 14.68
N MET A 643 -0.15 12.16 13.65
CA MET A 643 -0.90 11.03 13.08
C MET A 643 0.02 9.86 12.76
N THR A 644 -0.53 8.68 12.49
CA THR A 644 0.28 7.56 12.01
C THR A 644 0.70 7.76 10.55
N ILE A 645 1.86 7.17 10.17
CA ILE A 645 2.35 7.20 8.79
C ILE A 645 1.27 6.65 7.83
N HIS A 646 0.54 5.59 8.21
CA HIS A 646 -0.54 5.04 7.40
C HIS A 646 -1.65 6.06 7.11
N LYS A 647 -2.05 6.85 8.12
CA LYS A 647 -3.08 7.89 7.95
C LYS A 647 -2.61 9.10 7.14
N SER A 648 -1.30 9.26 6.96
CA SER A 648 -0.72 10.31 6.11
C SER A 648 -0.67 9.94 4.64
N GLN A 649 -0.98 8.69 4.27
CA GLN A 649 -1.03 8.28 2.86
C GLN A 649 -2.00 9.16 2.06
N GLY A 650 -1.64 9.54 0.85
CA GLY A 650 -2.37 10.53 0.06
C GLY A 650 -2.25 11.98 0.55
N SER A 651 -1.45 12.27 1.60
CA SER A 651 -1.19 13.64 2.08
C SER A 651 0.27 14.03 1.89
N GLU A 652 0.54 15.33 1.91
CA GLU A 652 1.89 15.90 1.81
C GLU A 652 1.97 17.17 2.63
N PHE A 653 3.13 17.40 3.25
CA PHE A 653 3.38 18.51 4.17
C PHE A 653 4.68 19.19 3.80
N ASP A 654 4.83 20.48 4.12
CA ASP A 654 6.06 21.19 3.85
C ASP A 654 7.20 20.64 4.74
N HIS A 655 6.94 20.47 6.02
CA HIS A 655 7.88 19.95 7.02
C HIS A 655 7.31 18.70 7.68
N VAL A 656 8.07 17.62 7.67
CA VAL A 656 7.69 16.34 8.31
C VAL A 656 8.67 15.99 9.43
N TYR A 657 8.10 15.69 10.58
CA TYR A 657 8.81 15.16 11.74
C TYR A 657 8.38 13.70 11.92
N LEU A 658 9.30 12.77 11.64
CA LEU A 658 9.01 11.33 11.71
C LEU A 658 9.55 10.75 13.01
N CYS A 659 8.68 10.11 13.78
CA CYS A 659 9.02 9.46 15.05
C CYS A 659 8.99 7.93 14.88
N LEU A 660 10.15 7.29 15.08
CA LEU A 660 10.24 5.84 15.16
C LEU A 660 10.34 5.41 16.62
N PRO A 661 9.70 4.31 17.03
CA PRO A 661 9.80 3.79 18.39
C PRO A 661 11.20 3.22 18.65
N ARG A 662 11.61 3.22 19.91
CA ARG A 662 12.73 2.38 20.36
C ARG A 662 12.33 0.92 20.29
N VAL A 663 13.29 0.07 20.00
CA VAL A 663 13.06 -1.36 19.86
C VAL A 663 13.26 -2.04 21.23
N GLU A 664 12.22 -2.06 22.03
CA GLU A 664 12.20 -2.73 23.33
C GLU A 664 11.58 -4.14 23.21
N THR A 665 10.74 -4.36 22.19
CA THR A 665 10.03 -5.62 22.00
C THR A 665 10.10 -6.09 20.54
N GLY A 666 9.93 -7.41 20.33
CA GLY A 666 9.89 -7.97 18.98
C GLY A 666 8.71 -7.46 18.13
N SER A 667 7.61 -7.02 18.76
CA SER A 667 6.47 -6.42 18.05
C SER A 667 6.82 -5.04 17.49
N GLN A 668 7.54 -4.21 18.25
CA GLN A 668 8.03 -2.91 17.78
C GLN A 668 9.04 -3.07 16.64
N ALA A 669 9.95 -4.04 16.75
CA ALA A 669 10.88 -4.36 15.66
C ALA A 669 10.16 -4.75 14.36
N ARG A 670 9.00 -5.44 14.45
CA ARG A 670 8.22 -5.84 13.26
C ARG A 670 7.57 -4.68 12.53
N LEU A 671 7.20 -3.62 13.23
CA LEU A 671 6.61 -2.42 12.64
C LEU A 671 7.61 -1.63 11.78
N LEU A 672 8.90 -1.72 12.13
CA LEU A 672 9.94 -1.00 11.44
C LEU A 672 10.26 -1.68 10.11
N SER A 673 10.01 -0.99 9.03
CA SER A 673 10.32 -1.44 7.67
C SER A 673 10.78 -0.29 6.79
N ARG A 674 11.41 -0.66 5.70
CA ARG A 674 11.89 0.28 4.68
C ARG A 674 10.74 1.08 4.09
N GLU A 675 9.65 0.42 3.79
CA GLU A 675 8.44 1.01 3.23
C GLU A 675 7.80 2.02 4.19
N LEU A 676 7.85 1.75 5.52
CA LEU A 676 7.36 2.66 6.54
C LEU A 676 8.19 3.96 6.56
N LEU A 677 9.53 3.82 6.65
CA LEU A 677 10.46 4.95 6.68
C LEU A 677 10.37 5.75 5.37
N TYR A 678 10.37 5.07 4.23
CA TYR A 678 10.24 5.68 2.92
C TYR A 678 8.92 6.44 2.74
N THR A 679 7.80 5.84 3.18
CA THR A 679 6.49 6.48 3.11
C THR A 679 6.45 7.76 3.94
N GLY A 680 6.98 7.72 5.18
CA GLY A 680 7.05 8.91 6.03
C GLY A 680 7.94 10.00 5.46
N LEU A 681 9.14 9.66 4.99
CA LEU A 681 10.07 10.59 4.34
C LEU A 681 9.43 11.29 3.14
N THR A 682 8.76 10.53 2.29
CA THR A 682 8.19 11.05 1.03
C THR A 682 6.92 11.88 1.21
N ARG A 683 6.43 12.04 2.44
CA ARG A 683 5.38 13.03 2.77
C ARG A 683 5.93 14.46 2.84
N ALA A 684 7.24 14.62 3.04
CA ALA A 684 7.89 15.92 3.10
C ALA A 684 8.06 16.56 1.71
N LYS A 685 7.84 17.88 1.61
CA LYS A 685 8.09 18.68 0.42
C LYS A 685 9.37 19.50 0.54
N LYS A 686 9.62 20.12 1.72
CA LYS A 686 10.72 21.06 1.95
C LYS A 686 11.76 20.53 2.92
N SER A 687 11.34 19.95 4.05
CA SER A 687 12.28 19.40 5.03
C SER A 687 11.73 18.17 5.74
N PHE A 688 12.65 17.33 6.17
CA PHE A 688 12.39 16.09 6.87
C PHE A 688 13.31 15.97 8.10
N THR A 689 12.73 15.75 9.26
CA THR A 689 13.46 15.47 10.50
C THR A 689 13.06 14.09 11.03
N LEU A 690 14.03 13.21 11.19
CA LEU A 690 13.85 11.88 11.77
C LEU A 690 14.21 11.90 13.26
N TYR A 691 13.31 11.44 14.11
CA TYR A 691 13.55 11.14 15.52
C TYR A 691 13.62 9.63 15.71
N SER A 692 14.81 9.10 15.94
CA SER A 692 15.03 7.65 16.17
C SER A 692 16.37 7.40 16.82
N ASP A 693 16.50 6.24 17.49
CA ASP A 693 17.81 5.70 17.80
C ASP A 693 18.44 5.02 16.57
N GLU A 694 19.71 4.63 16.69
CA GLU A 694 20.47 4.00 15.61
C GLU A 694 19.91 2.61 15.26
N GLN A 695 19.44 1.88 16.26
CA GLN A 695 18.89 0.53 16.08
C GLN A 695 17.59 0.57 15.25
N ALA A 696 16.66 1.48 15.59
CA ALA A 696 15.41 1.65 14.86
C ALA A 696 15.66 2.08 13.39
N LEU A 697 16.60 3.02 13.17
CA LEU A 697 16.99 3.42 11.82
C LEU A 697 17.58 2.26 11.03
N SER A 698 18.51 1.50 11.63
CA SER A 698 19.18 0.36 11.00
C SER A 698 18.17 -0.73 10.60
N LEU A 699 17.28 -1.09 11.53
CA LEU A 699 16.21 -2.07 11.26
C LEU A 699 15.24 -1.59 10.18
N SER A 700 14.85 -0.32 10.21
CA SER A 700 13.96 0.27 9.20
C SER A 700 14.56 0.23 7.80
N ILE A 701 15.86 0.42 7.64
CA ILE A 701 16.53 0.38 6.33
C ILE A 701 16.78 -1.06 5.88
N ALA A 702 17.20 -1.94 6.79
CA ALA A 702 17.55 -3.32 6.45
C ALA A 702 16.32 -4.15 6.08
N ARG A 703 15.20 -3.96 6.79
CA ARG A 703 14.03 -4.82 6.69
C ARG A 703 13.08 -4.36 5.59
N ARG A 704 12.77 -5.24 4.65
CA ARG A 704 11.63 -5.11 3.74
C ARG A 704 10.38 -5.71 4.36
N CYS A 705 9.25 -5.05 4.13
CA CYS A 705 7.94 -5.62 4.41
C CYS A 705 7.63 -6.68 3.35
N GLN A 706 7.98 -7.94 3.64
CA GLN A 706 7.60 -9.06 2.78
C GLN A 706 6.30 -9.65 3.33
N ARG A 707 5.27 -9.64 2.51
CA ARG A 707 3.98 -10.29 2.80
C ARG A 707 3.94 -11.64 2.11
N GLY A 708 3.48 -12.67 2.82
CA GLY A 708 3.20 -13.98 2.23
C GLY A 708 2.08 -13.83 1.18
N SER A 709 2.40 -14.12 -0.08
CA SER A 709 1.47 -14.07 -1.21
C SER A 709 1.94 -15.00 -2.32
N GLY A 710 1.03 -15.73 -2.93
CA GLY A 710 1.28 -16.53 -4.13
C GLY A 710 0.94 -15.80 -5.43
N LEU A 711 0.36 -14.58 -5.36
CA LEU A 711 -0.13 -13.87 -6.53
C LEU A 711 0.98 -13.63 -7.58
N ALA A 712 2.16 -13.18 -7.16
CA ALA A 712 3.26 -12.90 -8.07
C ALA A 712 3.70 -14.13 -8.87
N LYS A 713 3.74 -15.31 -8.23
CA LYS A 713 4.06 -16.58 -8.90
C LYS A 713 3.00 -16.93 -9.95
N ARG A 714 1.69 -16.75 -9.62
CA ARG A 714 0.56 -17.04 -10.52
C ARG A 714 0.53 -16.16 -11.77
N LEU A 715 1.12 -14.97 -11.71
CA LEU A 715 1.19 -14.03 -12.84
C LEU A 715 2.32 -14.35 -13.84
N LEU A 716 3.20 -15.29 -13.53
CA LEU A 716 4.29 -15.73 -14.42
C LEU A 716 3.89 -16.90 -15.33
N PHE A 717 2.80 -17.58 -15.02
CA PHE A 717 2.25 -18.70 -15.79
C PHE A 717 1.04 -18.23 -16.61
#